data_933c0e628177826cb79917ad1a9b6e65
#
_entry.id   933c0e628177826cb79917ad1a9b6e65
#
_cell.length_a   1.000
_cell.length_b   1.000
_cell.length_c   1.000
_cell.angle_alpha   90.00
_cell.angle_beta   90.00
_cell.angle_gamma   90.00
#
_symmetry.space_group_name_H-M   'P 1'
#
loop_
_entity.id
_entity.type
_entity.pdbx_description
1 polymer ?
#
loop_
_entity_poly.entity_id
_entity_poly.type
_entity_poly.pdbx_seq_one_letter_code
_entity_poly.pdbx_strand_id
1 'polypeptide(L)'
;MLIRESSIPVIEYDDGPLKGIWATHQIKVADALKQHEITFNTFPTGSGKTLSLLNAIRLNNYNKALLIAPTNELLHQYYEDVLAYVRRYGMEHEVYLVTSAALNRINPNSHSKGFESLLRKPGKIILLSNPDIIHYVLSMSYGKKPGVRNRFVELTAGAGLDLIAFDEFHYYDMKRSFIALLLISLKVTFNACNWKLLFMSATPSDTIITAARETGLSYCIIAPDRSGEKTMPFLAKTQFETLPGNIGDHLAQIIAHLNEWKSEKLDSVVISDSLERISRLSQALTAEGWEFGKDYGMITGPATTEERRRSLDLPLILATPTVDIGYNFSKTNKKPKRQNIDCIVFEAGNPSDLIQRLHRAGRVFFKEVTETPSKALCLCPKSFHLQVQSMKDIVLDREAFVEMAKTGLPQWEDLTTNYYVAMGSLFLRVFRNRFKMLFNTTEASNEDSSLYRLLELLNRSLKAGDKWVSVEKEAFSTYYLFQDIQESRGQNDESLKERYLSLYRTLAEKRFGTGDRYYSNTEDVKLAMKRMNSFIEQLESFRGSASPVFIVRASPKFFGTSEKFGYDAFMIMSSYDFEVICVNEGVPEIRVIGKKDRKARPQLELERLPENHGFFIPLRVKLHESSEIACYMNNMLEEIALPMYYMGPNTALHARVVGYHPSYARCRGEEVNVLVGEEALSAVGQLGGKVSLLPI
;
A
#
# COMPACT_ATOMS: atom_id res chain seq x y z
N MET A 1 14.71 26.34 12.96
CA MET A 1 13.41 26.89 12.52
C MET A 1 12.34 26.53 13.54
N LEU A 2 11.39 27.40 13.81
CA LEU A 2 10.26 27.12 14.71
C LEU A 2 8.96 27.02 13.90
N ILE A 3 8.21 25.93 14.11
CA ILE A 3 6.86 25.76 13.54
C ILE A 3 5.85 26.06 14.64
N ARG A 4 4.89 26.95 14.37
CA ARG A 4 3.88 27.36 15.36
C ARG A 4 2.99 26.18 15.77
N GLU A 5 2.38 26.34 16.94
CA GLU A 5 1.28 25.47 17.41
C GLU A 5 0.14 25.48 16.40
N SER A 6 -0.63 24.41 16.41
CA SER A 6 -1.84 24.29 15.62
C SER A 6 -3.03 24.00 16.51
N SER A 7 -4.16 24.63 16.17
CA SER A 7 -5.45 24.37 16.79
C SER A 7 -6.44 23.81 15.79
N ILE A 8 -7.42 23.08 16.25
CA ILE A 8 -8.55 22.61 15.43
C ILE A 8 -9.85 23.24 15.91
N PRO A 9 -10.79 23.51 15.02
CA PRO A 9 -12.11 24.04 15.38
C PRO A 9 -12.89 23.01 16.19
N VAL A 10 -13.60 23.50 17.20
CA VAL A 10 -14.46 22.70 18.08
C VAL A 10 -15.87 23.26 18.13
N ILE A 11 -16.82 22.38 18.39
CA ILE A 11 -18.22 22.69 18.57
C ILE A 11 -18.69 22.16 19.92
N GLU A 12 -19.51 22.93 20.60
CA GLU A 12 -20.25 22.47 21.76
C GLU A 12 -21.54 21.80 21.30
N TYR A 13 -21.67 20.53 21.60
CA TYR A 13 -22.82 19.72 21.23
C TYR A 13 -23.62 19.39 22.47
N ASP A 14 -24.89 19.78 22.49
CA ASP A 14 -25.74 19.69 23.70
C ASP A 14 -26.87 18.67 23.57
N ASP A 15 -26.80 17.77 22.59
CA ASP A 15 -27.86 16.78 22.37
C ASP A 15 -27.45 15.39 22.88
N GLY A 16 -28.28 14.83 23.77
CA GLY A 16 -28.22 13.46 24.23
C GLY A 16 -26.85 13.01 24.80
N PRO A 17 -26.50 11.78 24.57
CA PRO A 17 -25.30 11.19 25.17
C PRO A 17 -23.98 11.68 24.54
N LEU A 18 -24.03 12.46 23.48
CA LEU A 18 -22.85 13.12 22.90
C LEU A 18 -22.64 14.55 23.44
N LYS A 19 -23.34 14.92 24.53
CA LYS A 19 -23.16 16.22 25.17
C LYS A 19 -21.68 16.46 25.53
N GLY A 20 -21.13 17.58 25.06
CA GLY A 20 -19.74 17.97 25.31
C GLY A 20 -19.09 18.75 24.20
N ILE A 21 -17.79 18.95 24.32
CA ILE A 21 -16.98 19.65 23.30
C ILE A 21 -16.36 18.62 22.38
N TRP A 22 -16.59 18.78 21.09
CA TRP A 22 -16.11 17.89 20.03
C TRP A 22 -15.32 18.67 18.98
N ALA A 23 -14.35 18.04 18.34
CA ALA A 23 -13.80 18.61 17.10
C ALA A 23 -14.94 18.71 16.06
N THR A 24 -15.02 19.83 15.36
CA THR A 24 -16.15 20.14 14.48
C THR A 24 -16.51 19.02 13.52
N HIS A 25 -15.50 18.38 12.88
CA HIS A 25 -15.70 17.27 11.96
C HIS A 25 -16.30 16.02 12.62
N GLN A 26 -16.11 15.84 13.95
CA GLN A 26 -16.64 14.67 14.66
C GLN A 26 -18.19 14.69 14.75
N ILE A 27 -18.79 15.83 14.50
CA ILE A 27 -20.26 15.99 14.41
C ILE A 27 -20.70 16.29 12.98
N LYS A 28 -20.06 17.24 12.27
CA LYS A 28 -20.45 17.65 10.92
C LYS A 28 -20.45 16.49 9.89
N VAL A 29 -19.65 15.43 10.09
CA VAL A 29 -19.65 14.24 9.21
C VAL A 29 -21.01 13.54 9.20
N ALA A 30 -21.70 13.48 10.34
CA ALA A 30 -23.03 12.87 10.41
C ALA A 30 -24.05 13.62 9.55
N ASP A 31 -24.04 14.96 9.62
CA ASP A 31 -24.95 15.80 8.84
C ASP A 31 -24.60 15.78 7.34
N ALA A 32 -23.31 15.79 7.00
CA ALA A 32 -22.87 15.68 5.63
C ALA A 32 -23.30 14.35 4.97
N LEU A 33 -23.22 13.24 5.69
CA LEU A 33 -23.64 11.92 5.21
C LEU A 33 -25.17 11.80 5.03
N LYS A 34 -25.99 12.60 5.74
CA LYS A 34 -27.44 12.69 5.46
C LYS A 34 -27.70 13.36 4.11
N GLN A 35 -26.94 14.41 3.79
CA GLN A 35 -27.21 15.28 2.63
C GLN A 35 -26.48 14.82 1.37
N HIS A 36 -25.32 14.17 1.50
CA HIS A 36 -24.45 13.82 0.39
C HIS A 36 -24.24 12.31 0.28
N GLU A 37 -23.95 11.87 -0.95
CA GLU A 37 -23.64 10.46 -1.25
C GLU A 37 -22.20 10.12 -0.88
N ILE A 38 -21.29 11.09 -0.98
CA ILE A 38 -19.87 10.95 -0.68
C ILE A 38 -19.43 12.08 0.25
N THR A 39 -18.75 11.73 1.32
CA THR A 39 -18.17 12.70 2.27
C THR A 39 -16.66 12.45 2.41
N PHE A 40 -15.88 13.52 2.27
CA PHE A 40 -14.44 13.51 2.53
C PHE A 40 -14.16 14.25 3.84
N ASN A 41 -13.54 13.56 4.81
CA ASN A 41 -13.07 14.17 6.04
C ASN A 41 -11.55 14.35 5.96
N THR A 42 -11.09 15.58 5.75
CA THR A 42 -9.68 15.92 5.51
C THR A 42 -8.99 16.53 6.74
N PHE A 43 -9.55 16.36 7.90
CA PHE A 43 -8.92 16.80 9.15
C PHE A 43 -7.57 16.11 9.40
N PRO A 44 -6.65 16.76 10.14
CA PRO A 44 -5.29 16.24 10.36
C PRO A 44 -5.27 14.85 11.01
N THR A 45 -4.18 14.12 10.81
CA THR A 45 -3.96 12.83 11.47
C THR A 45 -3.96 12.99 12.99
N GLY A 46 -4.70 12.15 13.70
CA GLY A 46 -4.82 12.20 15.17
C GLY A 46 -5.95 13.12 15.67
N SER A 47 -6.70 13.78 14.79
CA SER A 47 -7.86 14.61 15.18
C SER A 47 -9.10 13.81 15.63
N GLY A 48 -9.04 12.48 15.59
CA GLY A 48 -10.18 11.62 15.93
C GLY A 48 -11.15 11.40 14.77
N LYS A 49 -10.63 11.24 13.54
CA LYS A 49 -11.46 10.92 12.34
C LYS A 49 -12.29 9.65 12.53
N THR A 50 -11.73 8.61 13.13
CA THR A 50 -12.48 7.37 13.46
C THR A 50 -13.67 7.65 14.38
N LEU A 51 -13.51 8.60 15.31
CA LEU A 51 -14.61 9.01 16.19
C LEU A 51 -15.71 9.74 15.42
N SER A 52 -15.38 10.47 14.35
CA SER A 52 -16.39 11.07 13.48
C SER A 52 -17.25 10.03 12.75
N LEU A 53 -16.65 8.91 12.34
CA LEU A 53 -17.37 7.76 11.78
C LEU A 53 -18.34 7.16 12.81
N LEU A 54 -17.87 6.90 14.02
CA LEU A 54 -18.69 6.28 15.08
C LEU A 54 -19.85 7.18 15.50
N ASN A 55 -19.60 8.50 15.62
CA ASN A 55 -20.66 9.48 15.86
C ASN A 55 -21.67 9.50 14.70
N ALA A 56 -21.21 9.40 13.45
CA ALA A 56 -22.10 9.37 12.28
C ALA A 56 -22.97 8.10 12.26
N ILE A 57 -22.41 6.92 12.57
CA ILE A 57 -23.18 5.68 12.69
C ILE A 57 -24.30 5.84 13.73
N ARG A 58 -23.97 6.42 14.88
CA ARG A 58 -24.90 6.62 15.96
C ARG A 58 -25.97 7.68 15.63
N LEU A 59 -25.57 8.89 15.24
CA LEU A 59 -26.46 10.02 14.99
C LEU A 59 -27.40 9.80 13.80
N ASN A 60 -26.96 9.02 12.81
CA ASN A 60 -27.77 8.65 11.65
C ASN A 60 -28.49 7.31 11.84
N ASN A 61 -28.33 6.67 12.99
CA ASN A 61 -28.92 5.37 13.31
C ASN A 61 -28.68 4.32 12.20
N TYR A 62 -27.48 4.28 11.63
CA TYR A 62 -27.12 3.31 10.61
C TYR A 62 -27.10 1.91 11.22
N ASN A 63 -27.68 0.92 10.52
CA ASN A 63 -27.72 -0.45 10.99
C ASN A 63 -26.44 -1.20 10.66
N LYS A 64 -25.93 -1.03 9.43
CA LYS A 64 -24.76 -1.76 8.98
C LYS A 64 -23.71 -0.82 8.40
N ALA A 65 -22.51 -0.88 8.95
CA ALA A 65 -21.36 -0.10 8.48
C ALA A 65 -20.15 -1.00 8.22
N LEU A 66 -19.40 -0.69 7.17
CA LEU A 66 -18.11 -1.32 6.84
C LEU A 66 -17.02 -0.26 6.92
N LEU A 67 -16.05 -0.46 7.83
CA LEU A 67 -14.83 0.33 7.91
C LEU A 67 -13.67 -0.43 7.25
N ILE A 68 -13.03 0.18 6.27
CA ILE A 68 -11.87 -0.35 5.56
C ILE A 68 -10.64 0.45 6.02
N ALA A 69 -9.69 -0.24 6.67
CA ALA A 69 -8.46 0.34 7.16
C ALA A 69 -7.22 -0.37 6.57
N PRO A 70 -6.11 0.36 6.31
CA PRO A 70 -5.03 -0.13 5.46
C PRO A 70 -4.22 -1.31 6.03
N THR A 71 -4.17 -1.50 7.35
CA THR A 71 -3.37 -2.57 7.98
C THR A 71 -4.15 -3.37 9.00
N ASN A 72 -3.73 -4.62 9.23
CA ASN A 72 -4.34 -5.47 10.25
C ASN A 72 -4.09 -4.95 11.67
N GLU A 73 -2.94 -4.34 11.93
CA GLU A 73 -2.62 -3.73 13.21
C GLU A 73 -3.59 -2.60 13.56
N LEU A 74 -3.84 -1.73 12.58
CA LEU A 74 -4.82 -0.65 12.75
C LEU A 74 -6.24 -1.18 12.95
N LEU A 75 -6.61 -2.26 12.25
CA LEU A 75 -7.90 -2.93 12.44
C LEU A 75 -8.07 -3.51 13.85
N HIS A 76 -7.01 -4.11 14.42
CA HIS A 76 -7.07 -4.61 15.80
C HIS A 76 -7.22 -3.46 16.79
N GLN A 77 -6.51 -2.35 16.60
CA GLN A 77 -6.67 -1.16 17.43
C GLN A 77 -8.11 -0.60 17.32
N TYR A 78 -8.62 -0.48 16.10
CA TYR A 78 -10.00 -0.01 15.87
C TYR A 78 -11.04 -0.94 16.47
N TYR A 79 -10.80 -2.24 16.45
CA TYR A 79 -11.72 -3.20 17.05
C TYR A 79 -11.94 -2.92 18.54
N GLU A 80 -10.86 -2.69 19.29
CA GLU A 80 -10.94 -2.34 20.72
C GLU A 80 -11.59 -0.96 20.93
N ASP A 81 -11.21 0.04 20.14
CA ASP A 81 -11.77 1.40 20.21
C ASP A 81 -13.28 1.42 19.89
N VAL A 82 -13.69 0.68 18.86
CA VAL A 82 -15.11 0.56 18.46
C VAL A 82 -15.92 -0.19 19.52
N LEU A 83 -15.40 -1.29 20.07
CA LEU A 83 -16.05 -2.01 21.16
C LEU A 83 -16.22 -1.13 22.40
N ALA A 84 -15.19 -0.37 22.76
CA ALA A 84 -15.25 0.57 23.87
C ALA A 84 -16.30 1.66 23.64
N TYR A 85 -16.38 2.18 22.41
CA TYR A 85 -17.38 3.17 22.01
C TYR A 85 -18.80 2.61 22.08
N VAL A 86 -19.03 1.42 21.47
CA VAL A 86 -20.32 0.74 21.47
C VAL A 86 -20.83 0.50 22.89
N ARG A 87 -19.96 0.03 23.80
CA ARG A 87 -20.28 -0.18 25.22
C ARG A 87 -20.58 1.14 25.94
N ARG A 88 -19.72 2.15 25.74
CA ARG A 88 -19.84 3.46 26.42
C ARG A 88 -21.16 4.14 26.11
N TYR A 89 -21.63 4.02 24.88
CA TYR A 89 -22.83 4.69 24.42
C TYR A 89 -24.06 3.78 24.30
N GLY A 90 -23.99 2.54 24.77
CA GLY A 90 -25.11 1.60 24.79
C GLY A 90 -25.65 1.29 23.38
N MET A 91 -24.78 1.21 22.37
CA MET A 91 -25.20 0.85 21.01
C MET A 91 -25.47 -0.66 20.90
N GLU A 92 -26.45 -1.02 20.09
CA GLU A 92 -26.85 -2.43 19.86
C GLU A 92 -25.97 -3.16 18.83
N HIS A 93 -24.93 -2.48 18.31
CA HIS A 93 -24.11 -3.02 17.23
C HIS A 93 -23.18 -4.14 17.70
N GLU A 94 -23.21 -5.24 16.97
CA GLU A 94 -22.16 -6.25 17.03
C GLU A 94 -20.96 -5.82 16.17
N VAL A 95 -19.74 -6.04 16.65
CA VAL A 95 -18.50 -5.62 15.97
C VAL A 95 -17.73 -6.85 15.53
N TYR A 96 -17.34 -6.92 14.27
CA TYR A 96 -16.62 -8.04 13.69
C TYR A 96 -15.36 -7.62 12.95
N LEU A 97 -14.26 -8.33 13.23
CA LEU A 97 -13.06 -8.28 12.40
C LEU A 97 -13.25 -9.19 11.17
N VAL A 98 -12.94 -8.63 10.01
CA VAL A 98 -12.96 -9.33 8.71
C VAL A 98 -11.53 -9.38 8.17
N THR A 99 -10.70 -10.18 8.83
CA THR A 99 -9.33 -10.53 8.42
C THR A 99 -9.25 -12.01 8.07
N SER A 100 -8.23 -12.43 7.32
CA SER A 100 -8.08 -13.86 6.97
C SER A 100 -8.05 -14.77 8.22
N ALA A 101 -7.35 -14.34 9.29
CA ALA A 101 -7.29 -15.08 10.55
C ALA A 101 -8.66 -15.15 11.26
N ALA A 102 -9.44 -14.06 11.26
CA ALA A 102 -10.77 -14.03 11.85
C ALA A 102 -11.76 -14.86 11.03
N LEU A 103 -11.72 -14.77 9.70
CA LEU A 103 -12.56 -15.56 8.81
C LEU A 103 -12.28 -17.06 8.93
N ASN A 104 -11.03 -17.46 9.15
CA ASN A 104 -10.67 -18.85 9.45
C ASN A 104 -11.36 -19.39 10.71
N ARG A 105 -11.54 -18.57 11.73
CA ARG A 105 -12.26 -18.96 12.97
C ARG A 105 -13.76 -19.13 12.73
N ILE A 106 -14.33 -18.30 11.85
CA ILE A 106 -15.77 -18.36 11.51
C ILE A 106 -16.05 -19.55 10.60
N ASN A 107 -15.22 -19.77 9.59
CA ASN A 107 -15.32 -20.91 8.67
C ASN A 107 -13.91 -21.38 8.26
N PRO A 108 -13.36 -22.41 8.94
CA PRO A 108 -12.02 -22.94 8.65
C PRO A 108 -11.85 -23.47 7.23
N ASN A 109 -12.95 -23.91 6.60
CA ASN A 109 -12.93 -24.52 5.28
C ASN A 109 -13.08 -23.49 4.15
N SER A 110 -13.48 -22.24 4.45
CA SER A 110 -13.72 -21.24 3.40
C SER A 110 -13.87 -19.83 3.98
N HIS A 111 -12.81 -19.01 3.87
CA HIS A 111 -12.85 -17.58 4.23
C HIS A 111 -14.02 -16.85 3.55
N SER A 112 -14.28 -17.17 2.33
CA SER A 112 -15.31 -16.53 1.53
C SER A 112 -16.72 -16.81 2.01
N LYS A 113 -17.02 -18.04 2.50
CA LYS A 113 -18.31 -18.36 3.13
C LYS A 113 -18.42 -17.67 4.50
N GLY A 114 -17.32 -17.57 5.24
CA GLY A 114 -17.27 -16.83 6.50
C GLY A 114 -17.65 -15.35 6.31
N PHE A 115 -17.09 -14.71 5.29
CA PHE A 115 -17.41 -13.32 4.98
C PHE A 115 -18.87 -13.14 4.52
N GLU A 116 -19.35 -14.00 3.62
CA GLU A 116 -20.74 -13.98 3.16
C GLU A 116 -21.73 -14.11 4.33
N SER A 117 -21.45 -15.00 5.29
CA SER A 117 -22.30 -15.17 6.47
C SER A 117 -22.37 -13.91 7.34
N LEU A 118 -21.26 -13.16 7.47
CA LEU A 118 -21.24 -11.89 8.18
C LEU A 118 -22.04 -10.81 7.45
N LEU A 119 -21.90 -10.70 6.13
CA LEU A 119 -22.66 -9.73 5.33
C LEU A 119 -24.18 -9.96 5.44
N ARG A 120 -24.61 -11.22 5.45
CA ARG A 120 -26.04 -11.61 5.55
C ARG A 120 -26.60 -11.59 6.97
N LYS A 121 -25.74 -11.43 7.98
CA LYS A 121 -26.20 -11.46 9.37
C LYS A 121 -27.24 -10.37 9.63
N PRO A 122 -28.38 -10.69 10.25
CA PRO A 122 -29.39 -9.70 10.61
C PRO A 122 -28.92 -8.83 11.79
N GLY A 123 -29.56 -7.68 11.96
CA GLY A 123 -29.28 -6.77 13.10
C GLY A 123 -28.29 -5.65 12.77
N LYS A 124 -27.86 -4.94 13.81
CA LYS A 124 -26.94 -3.82 13.72
C LYS A 124 -25.50 -4.31 13.80
N ILE A 125 -24.68 -3.99 12.80
CA ILE A 125 -23.35 -4.58 12.64
C ILE A 125 -22.33 -3.53 12.20
N ILE A 126 -21.16 -3.55 12.79
CA ILE A 126 -19.97 -2.82 12.31
C ILE A 126 -18.92 -3.86 11.89
N LEU A 127 -18.58 -3.87 10.61
CA LEU A 127 -17.55 -4.71 10.02
C LEU A 127 -16.26 -3.90 9.88
N LEU A 128 -15.15 -4.46 10.36
CA LEU A 128 -13.81 -3.88 10.24
C LEU A 128 -12.98 -4.76 9.33
N SER A 129 -12.61 -4.27 8.13
CA SER A 129 -11.91 -5.06 7.14
C SER A 129 -10.68 -4.33 6.61
N ASN A 130 -9.75 -5.11 6.06
CA ASN A 130 -8.65 -4.56 5.28
C ASN A 130 -9.03 -4.51 3.79
N PRO A 131 -8.31 -3.69 3.01
CA PRO A 131 -8.55 -3.57 1.58
C PRO A 131 -8.34 -4.89 0.82
N ASP A 132 -7.46 -5.79 1.32
CA ASP A 132 -7.20 -7.09 0.67
C ASP A 132 -8.49 -7.91 0.50
N ILE A 133 -9.23 -8.09 1.59
CA ILE A 133 -10.47 -8.88 1.58
C ILE A 133 -11.51 -8.26 0.65
N ILE A 134 -11.69 -6.93 0.76
CA ILE A 134 -12.67 -6.21 -0.06
C ILE A 134 -12.26 -6.23 -1.54
N HIS A 135 -10.96 -6.08 -1.82
CA HIS A 135 -10.42 -6.20 -3.16
C HIS A 135 -10.74 -7.56 -3.78
N TYR A 136 -10.44 -8.65 -3.08
CA TYR A 136 -10.74 -10.01 -3.58
C TYR A 136 -12.22 -10.23 -3.89
N VAL A 137 -13.11 -9.64 -3.11
CA VAL A 137 -14.56 -9.73 -3.35
C VAL A 137 -14.96 -8.87 -4.54
N LEU A 138 -14.59 -7.59 -4.55
CA LEU A 138 -15.01 -6.64 -5.60
C LEU A 138 -14.34 -6.90 -6.94
N SER A 139 -13.08 -7.34 -6.96
CA SER A 139 -12.40 -7.74 -8.20
C SER A 139 -12.80 -9.12 -8.70
N MET A 140 -13.64 -9.82 -7.93
CA MET A 140 -14.06 -11.20 -8.24
C MET A 140 -12.87 -12.17 -8.39
N SER A 141 -11.79 -11.93 -7.62
CA SER A 141 -10.51 -12.64 -7.72
C SER A 141 -10.53 -14.09 -7.20
N TYR A 142 -11.63 -14.56 -6.66
CA TYR A 142 -11.79 -15.98 -6.24
C TYR A 142 -11.97 -16.93 -7.44
N GLY A 143 -11.86 -16.46 -8.67
CA GLY A 143 -11.96 -17.25 -9.88
C GLY A 143 -13.36 -17.80 -10.15
N LYS A 144 -13.43 -18.93 -10.85
CA LYS A 144 -14.68 -19.65 -11.16
C LYS A 144 -15.31 -20.39 -9.96
N LYS A 145 -14.85 -20.14 -8.73
CA LYS A 145 -15.38 -20.81 -7.53
C LYS A 145 -16.87 -20.47 -7.31
N PRO A 146 -17.68 -21.45 -6.94
CA PRO A 146 -19.08 -21.20 -6.63
C PRO A 146 -19.26 -20.08 -5.60
N GLY A 147 -20.22 -19.18 -5.83
CA GLY A 147 -20.55 -18.10 -4.91
C GLY A 147 -19.75 -16.79 -5.09
N VAL A 148 -18.81 -16.68 -6.03
CA VAL A 148 -18.10 -15.40 -6.29
C VAL A 148 -19.05 -14.29 -6.67
N ARG A 149 -19.97 -14.55 -7.62
CA ARG A 149 -21.02 -13.62 -8.02
C ARG A 149 -21.91 -13.21 -6.84
N ASN A 150 -22.32 -14.19 -6.03
CA ASN A 150 -23.19 -13.91 -4.89
C ASN A 150 -22.51 -12.97 -3.88
N ARG A 151 -21.22 -13.17 -3.59
CA ARG A 151 -20.48 -12.31 -2.66
C ARG A 151 -20.32 -10.88 -3.19
N PHE A 152 -20.07 -10.74 -4.50
CA PHE A 152 -20.03 -9.42 -5.13
C PHE A 152 -21.39 -8.69 -4.97
N VAL A 153 -22.49 -9.38 -5.31
CA VAL A 153 -23.84 -8.83 -5.19
C VAL A 153 -24.19 -8.54 -3.73
N GLU A 154 -23.87 -9.44 -2.80
CA GLU A 154 -24.11 -9.21 -1.38
C GLU A 154 -23.38 -7.97 -0.87
N LEU A 155 -22.08 -7.82 -1.16
CA LEU A 155 -21.32 -6.66 -0.69
C LEU A 155 -21.84 -5.35 -1.30
N THR A 156 -22.24 -5.36 -2.57
CA THR A 156 -22.63 -4.13 -3.28
C THR A 156 -24.07 -3.73 -3.07
N ALA A 157 -24.98 -4.69 -3.01
CA ALA A 157 -26.42 -4.41 -2.95
C ALA A 157 -27.18 -5.24 -1.90
N GLY A 158 -26.79 -6.49 -1.67
CA GLY A 158 -27.57 -7.45 -0.87
C GLY A 158 -27.36 -7.37 0.64
N ALA A 159 -26.21 -6.84 1.11
CA ALA A 159 -25.89 -6.83 2.54
C ALA A 159 -26.68 -5.79 3.36
N GLY A 160 -27.35 -4.86 2.70
CA GLY A 160 -28.06 -3.77 3.36
C GLY A 160 -27.12 -2.85 4.13
N LEU A 161 -25.92 -2.60 3.61
CA LEU A 161 -24.98 -1.63 4.17
C LEU A 161 -25.57 -0.23 4.04
N ASP A 162 -25.45 0.57 5.11
CA ASP A 162 -25.81 1.98 5.12
C ASP A 162 -24.59 2.86 4.84
N LEU A 163 -23.40 2.41 5.28
CA LEU A 163 -22.16 3.18 5.20
C LEU A 163 -20.96 2.28 4.88
N ILE A 164 -20.13 2.73 3.93
CA ILE A 164 -18.79 2.20 3.68
C ILE A 164 -17.80 3.34 3.92
N ALA A 165 -16.88 3.15 4.86
CA ALA A 165 -15.89 4.13 5.24
C ALA A 165 -14.47 3.64 4.92
N PHE A 166 -13.65 4.52 4.36
CA PHE A 166 -12.22 4.29 4.11
C PHE A 166 -11.41 5.17 5.04
N ASP A 167 -10.54 4.57 5.83
CA ASP A 167 -9.61 5.33 6.67
C ASP A 167 -8.21 5.34 6.07
N GLU A 168 -7.49 6.45 6.30
CA GLU A 168 -6.15 6.71 5.77
C GLU A 168 -6.02 6.40 4.26
N PHE A 169 -7.03 6.83 3.47
CA PHE A 169 -7.14 6.46 2.06
C PHE A 169 -6.02 7.04 1.16
N HIS A 170 -5.19 7.95 1.66
CA HIS A 170 -3.97 8.39 1.00
C HIS A 170 -2.92 7.28 0.88
N TYR A 171 -2.97 6.27 1.74
CA TYR A 171 -2.14 5.07 1.68
C TYR A 171 -2.61 4.06 0.62
N TYR A 172 -3.69 4.37 -0.08
CA TYR A 172 -4.20 3.47 -1.10
C TYR A 172 -3.39 3.63 -2.39
N ASP A 173 -2.57 2.60 -2.69
CA ASP A 173 -2.00 2.38 -4.01
C ASP A 173 -3.10 2.20 -5.08
N MET A 174 -2.73 1.92 -6.33
CA MET A 174 -3.72 1.78 -7.40
C MET A 174 -4.73 0.66 -7.14
N LYS A 175 -4.34 -0.47 -6.56
CA LYS A 175 -5.28 -1.57 -6.26
C LYS A 175 -6.28 -1.19 -5.18
N ARG A 176 -5.84 -0.43 -4.20
CA ARG A 176 -6.68 0.10 -3.13
C ARG A 176 -7.57 1.21 -3.66
N SER A 177 -7.04 2.12 -4.45
CA SER A 177 -7.79 3.17 -5.12
C SER A 177 -8.85 2.58 -6.06
N PHE A 178 -8.56 1.45 -6.72
CA PHE A 178 -9.53 0.74 -7.53
C PHE A 178 -10.79 0.34 -6.75
N ILE A 179 -10.67 -0.11 -5.51
CA ILE A 179 -11.83 -0.44 -4.65
C ILE A 179 -12.74 0.79 -4.49
N ALA A 180 -12.15 1.93 -4.15
CA ALA A 180 -12.88 3.18 -3.96
C ALA A 180 -13.56 3.64 -5.28
N LEU A 181 -12.80 3.64 -6.37
CA LEU A 181 -13.28 4.01 -7.69
C LEU A 181 -14.38 3.07 -8.21
N LEU A 182 -14.23 1.77 -7.98
CA LEU A 182 -15.24 0.77 -8.33
C LEU A 182 -16.54 1.01 -7.56
N LEU A 183 -16.48 1.26 -6.24
CA LEU A 183 -17.67 1.55 -5.44
C LEU A 183 -18.35 2.85 -5.90
N ILE A 184 -17.59 3.91 -6.16
CA ILE A 184 -18.16 5.16 -6.72
C ILE A 184 -18.86 4.88 -8.06
N SER A 185 -18.21 4.14 -8.95
CA SER A 185 -18.76 3.81 -10.28
C SER A 185 -19.99 2.90 -10.20
N LEU A 186 -19.98 1.91 -9.29
CA LEU A 186 -21.14 1.04 -9.04
C LEU A 186 -22.34 1.83 -8.53
N LYS A 187 -22.11 2.80 -7.65
CA LYS A 187 -23.17 3.65 -7.11
C LYS A 187 -23.86 4.50 -8.20
N VAL A 188 -23.08 5.00 -9.15
CA VAL A 188 -23.62 5.73 -10.32
C VAL A 188 -24.39 4.82 -11.27
N THR A 189 -23.88 3.59 -11.46
CA THR A 189 -24.39 2.67 -12.47
C THR A 189 -25.62 1.89 -11.99
N PHE A 190 -25.68 1.56 -10.70
CA PHE A 190 -26.71 0.69 -10.14
C PHE A 190 -27.45 1.35 -8.97
N ASN A 191 -28.75 1.57 -9.14
CA ASN A 191 -29.63 2.17 -8.13
C ASN A 191 -29.74 1.33 -6.83
N ALA A 192 -29.35 0.07 -6.88
CA ALA A 192 -29.36 -0.84 -5.70
C ALA A 192 -28.23 -0.53 -4.70
N CYS A 193 -27.25 0.29 -5.06
CA CYS A 193 -26.13 0.67 -4.21
C CYS A 193 -26.47 1.87 -3.32
N ASN A 194 -27.28 1.66 -2.28
CA ASN A 194 -27.83 2.75 -1.45
C ASN A 194 -26.90 3.22 -0.32
N TRP A 195 -25.77 2.54 -0.06
CA TRP A 195 -24.82 2.91 0.97
C TRP A 195 -24.17 4.28 0.69
N LYS A 196 -23.85 5.01 1.77
CA LYS A 196 -23.05 6.25 1.72
C LYS A 196 -21.55 5.91 1.74
N LEU A 197 -20.72 6.80 1.18
CA LEU A 197 -19.26 6.68 1.21
C LEU A 197 -18.65 7.75 2.09
N LEU A 198 -17.75 7.35 2.99
CA LEU A 198 -16.92 8.24 3.81
C LEU A 198 -15.45 7.96 3.56
N PHE A 199 -14.70 8.97 3.12
CA PHE A 199 -13.26 8.93 2.95
C PHE A 199 -12.58 9.80 4.01
N MET A 200 -11.67 9.20 4.79
CA MET A 200 -10.98 9.88 5.88
C MET A 200 -9.46 9.89 5.63
N SER A 201 -8.88 11.08 5.45
CA SER A 201 -7.43 11.26 5.26
C SER A 201 -7.02 12.71 5.49
N ALA A 202 -5.88 12.91 6.12
CA ALA A 202 -5.29 14.25 6.26
C ALA A 202 -4.73 14.79 4.92
N THR A 203 -4.33 13.90 4.02
CA THR A 203 -3.79 14.19 2.70
C THR A 203 -4.62 13.42 1.66
N PRO A 204 -5.77 13.95 1.21
CA PRO A 204 -6.67 13.24 0.31
C PRO A 204 -6.04 13.03 -1.07
N SER A 205 -6.35 11.91 -1.71
CA SER A 205 -5.99 11.63 -3.09
C SER A 205 -6.85 12.45 -4.06
N ASP A 206 -6.22 13.27 -4.89
CA ASP A 206 -6.90 14.06 -5.92
C ASP A 206 -7.65 13.17 -6.92
N THR A 207 -7.13 11.98 -7.21
CA THR A 207 -7.76 11.01 -8.11
C THR A 207 -9.15 10.61 -7.64
N ILE A 208 -9.34 10.30 -6.36
CA ILE A 208 -10.63 9.88 -5.80
C ILE A 208 -11.61 11.07 -5.72
N ILE A 209 -11.12 12.25 -5.33
CA ILE A 209 -11.95 13.48 -5.30
C ILE A 209 -12.39 13.85 -6.71
N THR A 210 -11.50 13.79 -7.69
CA THR A 210 -11.81 14.06 -9.09
C THR A 210 -12.85 13.07 -9.62
N ALA A 211 -12.67 11.77 -9.34
CA ALA A 211 -13.65 10.75 -9.72
C ALA A 211 -15.05 11.05 -9.12
N ALA A 212 -15.11 11.39 -7.84
CA ALA A 212 -16.38 11.77 -7.20
C ALA A 212 -17.03 12.98 -7.90
N ARG A 213 -16.23 13.99 -8.24
CA ARG A 213 -16.71 15.19 -8.96
C ARG A 213 -17.25 14.86 -10.35
N GLU A 214 -16.53 14.04 -11.11
CA GLU A 214 -16.87 13.70 -12.50
C GLU A 214 -18.10 12.79 -12.61
N THR A 215 -18.47 12.07 -11.55
CA THR A 215 -19.63 11.18 -11.55
C THR A 215 -20.96 11.91 -11.37
N GLY A 216 -20.96 13.18 -10.98
CA GLY A 216 -22.18 13.95 -10.69
C GLY A 216 -22.89 13.54 -9.39
N LEU A 217 -22.32 12.64 -8.59
CA LEU A 217 -22.84 12.34 -7.25
C LEU A 217 -22.65 13.54 -6.32
N SER A 218 -23.61 13.76 -5.43
CA SER A 218 -23.46 14.81 -4.41
C SER A 218 -22.32 14.46 -3.47
N TYR A 219 -21.37 15.37 -3.29
CA TYR A 219 -20.25 15.17 -2.38
C TYR A 219 -19.97 16.41 -1.53
N CYS A 220 -19.34 16.18 -0.36
CA CYS A 220 -18.91 17.22 0.56
C CYS A 220 -17.48 16.98 1.02
N ILE A 221 -16.69 18.06 1.15
CA ILE A 221 -15.35 18.02 1.74
C ILE A 221 -15.40 18.79 3.07
N ILE A 222 -15.13 18.08 4.15
CA ILE A 222 -15.03 18.66 5.50
C ILE A 222 -13.55 18.87 5.80
N ALA A 223 -13.14 20.13 5.74
CA ALA A 223 -11.79 20.59 6.04
C ALA A 223 -11.77 21.46 7.30
N PRO A 224 -10.63 21.64 7.97
CA PRO A 224 -10.50 22.57 9.07
C PRO A 224 -10.75 24.00 8.59
N ASP A 225 -11.87 24.59 9.00
CA ASP A 225 -12.15 26.02 8.80
C ASP A 225 -11.89 26.75 10.13
N ARG A 226 -11.05 27.78 10.07
CA ARG A 226 -10.64 28.56 11.27
C ARG A 226 -11.38 29.88 11.41
N SER A 227 -12.28 30.21 10.49
CA SER A 227 -12.99 31.47 10.49
C SER A 227 -14.13 31.48 11.53
N GLY A 228 -13.89 32.10 12.69
CA GLY A 228 -14.92 32.45 13.67
C GLY A 228 -15.37 31.36 14.64
N GLU A 229 -14.78 30.17 14.63
CA GLU A 229 -15.14 29.07 15.54
C GLU A 229 -14.23 29.03 16.77
N LYS A 230 -14.75 28.51 17.90
CA LYS A 230 -13.91 28.15 19.07
C LYS A 230 -12.88 27.11 18.61
N THR A 231 -11.64 27.24 19.05
CA THR A 231 -10.56 26.29 18.71
C THR A 231 -9.95 25.69 19.96
N MET A 232 -9.43 24.48 19.82
CA MET A 232 -8.62 23.85 20.86
C MET A 232 -7.22 23.52 20.32
N PRO A 233 -6.18 23.65 21.15
CA PRO A 233 -4.84 23.25 20.81
C PRO A 233 -4.79 21.78 20.38
N PHE A 234 -4.10 21.53 19.26
CA PHE A 234 -4.00 20.19 18.67
C PHE A 234 -2.54 19.70 18.61
N LEU A 235 -1.64 20.57 18.13
CA LEU A 235 -0.21 20.30 18.05
C LEU A 235 0.56 21.42 18.76
N ALA A 236 1.53 21.05 19.58
CA ALA A 236 2.46 21.99 20.21
C ALA A 236 3.35 22.70 19.18
N LYS A 237 4.00 23.78 19.57
CA LYS A 237 5.13 24.36 18.84
C LYS A 237 6.17 23.29 18.57
N THR A 238 6.85 23.34 17.44
CA THR A 238 7.87 22.35 17.09
C THR A 238 9.18 23.05 16.71
N GLN A 239 10.24 22.73 17.42
CA GLN A 239 11.61 23.04 16.99
C GLN A 239 11.98 22.05 15.90
N PHE A 240 12.17 22.53 14.68
CA PHE A 240 12.42 21.71 13.51
C PHE A 240 13.84 21.92 13.02
N GLU A 241 14.60 20.83 12.97
CA GLU A 241 15.97 20.76 12.48
C GLU A 241 16.07 19.72 11.36
N THR A 242 17.07 19.89 10.50
CA THR A 242 17.31 18.97 9.39
C THR A 242 18.76 18.55 9.29
N LEU A 243 19.00 17.33 8.80
CA LEU A 243 20.29 16.82 8.35
C LEU A 243 20.16 16.28 6.91
N PRO A 244 21.18 16.42 6.06
CA PRO A 244 21.14 15.88 4.71
C PRO A 244 21.40 14.37 4.71
N GLY A 245 20.67 13.60 3.91
CA GLY A 245 20.88 12.14 3.79
C GLY A 245 19.94 11.30 4.66
N ASN A 246 20.47 10.29 5.31
CA ASN A 246 19.67 9.29 6.05
C ASN A 246 20.26 9.03 7.46
N ILE A 247 19.52 8.27 8.29
CA ILE A 247 19.91 7.95 9.66
C ILE A 247 21.30 7.29 9.74
N GLY A 248 21.64 6.43 8.76
CA GLY A 248 22.92 5.74 8.75
C GLY A 248 24.13 6.64 8.58
N ASP A 249 23.93 7.83 8.01
CA ASP A 249 25.00 8.81 7.75
C ASP A 249 25.32 9.67 8.98
N HIS A 250 24.42 9.73 9.98
CA HIS A 250 24.47 10.68 11.09
C HIS A 250 24.28 10.04 12.48
N LEU A 251 24.64 8.76 12.65
CA LEU A 251 24.40 8.01 13.90
C LEU A 251 24.89 8.73 15.16
N ALA A 252 26.13 9.26 15.13
CA ALA A 252 26.68 9.96 16.30
C ALA A 252 25.91 11.22 16.68
N GLN A 253 25.47 12.01 15.71
CA GLN A 253 24.67 13.22 15.96
C GLN A 253 23.28 12.87 16.50
N ILE A 254 22.64 11.85 15.92
CA ILE A 254 21.33 11.35 16.37
C ILE A 254 21.41 10.84 17.81
N ILE A 255 22.45 10.07 18.15
CA ILE A 255 22.65 9.56 19.51
C ILE A 255 22.88 10.70 20.49
N ALA A 256 23.62 11.74 20.11
CA ALA A 256 23.80 12.93 20.94
C ALA A 256 22.47 13.61 21.29
N HIS A 257 21.58 13.80 20.30
CA HIS A 257 20.22 14.31 20.54
C HIS A 257 19.40 13.38 21.43
N LEU A 258 19.45 12.06 21.17
CA LEU A 258 18.71 11.08 21.99
C LEU A 258 19.20 11.07 23.45
N ASN A 259 20.51 11.21 23.70
CA ASN A 259 21.08 11.32 25.04
C ASN A 259 20.63 12.61 25.74
N GLU A 260 20.62 13.74 25.06
CA GLU A 260 20.06 15.00 25.55
C GLU A 260 18.59 14.82 25.95
N TRP A 261 17.75 14.30 25.05
CA TRP A 261 16.33 14.10 25.30
C TRP A 261 16.05 13.10 26.42
N LYS A 262 16.87 12.04 26.54
CA LYS A 262 16.80 11.09 27.67
C LYS A 262 17.08 11.80 29.00
N SER A 263 18.10 12.69 29.03
CA SER A 263 18.43 13.46 30.25
C SER A 263 17.29 14.40 30.66
N GLU A 264 16.57 14.97 29.69
CA GLU A 264 15.38 15.81 29.87
C GLU A 264 14.11 14.99 30.18
N LYS A 265 14.20 13.65 30.18
CA LYS A 265 13.07 12.70 30.36
C LYS A 265 11.95 12.89 29.31
N LEU A 266 12.33 13.20 28.07
CA LEU A 266 11.42 13.34 26.96
C LEU A 266 11.18 11.99 26.26
N ASP A 267 9.94 11.75 25.87
CA ASP A 267 9.56 10.57 25.11
C ASP A 267 9.85 10.79 23.63
N SER A 268 10.55 9.83 23.01
CA SER A 268 11.09 10.00 21.67
C SER A 268 10.70 8.85 20.75
N VAL A 269 10.62 9.13 19.45
CA VAL A 269 10.48 8.11 18.39
C VAL A 269 11.48 8.38 17.27
N VAL A 270 12.05 7.31 16.73
CA VAL A 270 12.88 7.35 15.52
C VAL A 270 12.20 6.54 14.43
N ILE A 271 11.96 7.14 13.25
CA ILE A 271 11.31 6.48 12.11
C ILE A 271 12.26 6.45 10.93
N SER A 272 12.59 5.25 10.43
CA SER A 272 13.43 5.04 9.25
C SER A 272 12.76 4.16 8.22
N ASP A 273 12.92 4.48 6.94
CA ASP A 273 12.45 3.67 5.81
C ASP A 273 13.22 2.34 5.65
N SER A 274 14.28 2.13 6.44
CA SER A 274 15.13 0.96 6.36
C SER A 274 15.25 0.24 7.70
N LEU A 275 14.84 -1.03 7.70
CA LEU A 275 15.03 -1.92 8.85
C LEU A 275 16.51 -2.07 9.22
N GLU A 276 17.40 -2.05 8.23
CA GLU A 276 18.86 -2.06 8.44
C GLU A 276 19.33 -0.83 9.21
N ARG A 277 18.88 0.37 8.83
CA ARG A 277 19.26 1.61 9.52
C ARG A 277 18.77 1.63 10.97
N ILE A 278 17.54 1.14 11.21
CA ILE A 278 17.02 0.93 12.58
C ILE A 278 17.90 -0.04 13.38
N SER A 279 18.31 -1.15 12.76
CA SER A 279 19.19 -2.12 13.42
C SER A 279 20.57 -1.53 13.75
N ARG A 280 21.18 -0.77 12.83
CA ARG A 280 22.46 -0.09 13.06
C ARG A 280 22.36 0.94 14.20
N LEU A 281 21.27 1.71 14.24
CA LEU A 281 21.04 2.66 15.32
C LEU A 281 20.86 1.93 16.66
N SER A 282 20.13 0.81 16.69
CA SER A 282 19.96 -0.02 17.88
C SER A 282 21.30 -0.55 18.42
N GLN A 283 22.18 -1.01 17.52
CA GLN A 283 23.54 -1.47 17.93
C GLN A 283 24.37 -0.33 18.50
N ALA A 284 24.33 0.85 17.86
CA ALA A 284 25.05 2.02 18.31
C ALA A 284 24.53 2.53 19.66
N LEU A 285 23.21 2.50 19.89
CA LEU A 285 22.62 2.81 21.21
C LEU A 285 23.07 1.82 22.28
N THR A 286 23.09 0.52 21.96
CA THR A 286 23.58 -0.51 22.92
C THR A 286 25.04 -0.28 23.27
N ALA A 287 25.90 0.11 22.30
CA ALA A 287 27.30 0.46 22.54
C ALA A 287 27.46 1.67 23.47
N GLU A 288 26.51 2.60 23.44
CA GLU A 288 26.43 3.79 24.31
C GLU A 288 25.72 3.51 25.66
N GLY A 289 25.44 2.25 25.97
CA GLY A 289 24.87 1.85 27.25
C GLY A 289 23.35 1.92 27.37
N TRP A 290 22.63 2.06 26.23
CA TRP A 290 21.17 1.94 26.23
C TRP A 290 20.75 0.45 26.29
N GLU A 291 19.77 0.14 27.13
CA GLU A 291 19.27 -1.24 27.31
C GLU A 291 17.99 -1.46 26.50
N PHE A 292 18.03 -2.44 25.57
CA PHE A 292 16.84 -2.87 24.83
C PHE A 292 15.80 -3.49 25.79
N GLY A 293 14.54 -3.11 25.62
CA GLY A 293 13.42 -3.55 26.48
C GLY A 293 13.26 -2.74 27.78
N LYS A 294 14.17 -1.80 28.08
CA LYS A 294 14.11 -0.91 29.25
C LYS A 294 14.19 0.56 28.83
N ASP A 295 15.22 0.96 28.10
CA ASP A 295 15.41 2.33 27.64
C ASP A 295 14.78 2.55 26.26
N TYR A 296 14.76 1.53 25.40
CA TYR A 296 14.17 1.61 24.08
C TYR A 296 13.56 0.28 23.64
N GLY A 297 12.64 0.38 22.68
CA GLY A 297 11.98 -0.75 22.04
C GLY A 297 11.83 -0.56 20.54
N MET A 298 11.29 -1.57 19.84
CA MET A 298 11.12 -1.55 18.40
C MET A 298 9.68 -1.82 17.98
N ILE A 299 9.22 -1.04 16.98
CA ILE A 299 7.95 -1.24 16.29
C ILE A 299 8.26 -1.33 14.80
N THR A 300 8.57 -2.55 14.34
CA THR A 300 8.97 -2.84 12.96
C THR A 300 8.09 -3.93 12.37
N GLY A 301 8.11 -4.11 11.04
CA GLY A 301 7.35 -5.17 10.37
C GLY A 301 7.60 -6.56 10.96
N PRO A 302 8.86 -6.98 11.19
CA PRO A 302 9.19 -8.27 11.78
C PRO A 302 8.93 -8.42 13.29
N ALA A 303 8.69 -7.34 14.04
CA ALA A 303 8.44 -7.42 15.47
C ALA A 303 7.07 -8.05 15.77
N THR A 304 6.98 -8.87 16.83
CA THR A 304 5.74 -9.48 17.29
C THR A 304 4.75 -8.43 17.81
N THR A 305 3.49 -8.78 17.87
CA THR A 305 2.45 -7.93 18.49
C THR A 305 2.79 -7.61 19.96
N GLU A 306 3.32 -8.57 20.71
CA GLU A 306 3.70 -8.40 22.10
C GLU A 306 4.91 -7.47 22.27
N GLU A 307 5.96 -7.65 21.43
CA GLU A 307 7.12 -6.75 21.42
C GLU A 307 6.71 -5.31 21.08
N ARG A 308 5.85 -5.13 20.07
CA ARG A 308 5.32 -3.81 19.71
C ARG A 308 4.55 -3.17 20.87
N ARG A 309 3.70 -3.95 21.56
CA ARG A 309 2.93 -3.47 22.68
C ARG A 309 3.83 -3.02 23.85
N ARG A 310 4.84 -3.83 24.21
CA ARG A 310 5.81 -3.47 25.27
C ARG A 310 6.63 -2.24 24.89
N SER A 311 6.98 -2.09 23.63
CA SER A 311 7.76 -0.95 23.14
C SER A 311 7.03 0.39 23.27
N LEU A 312 5.69 0.40 23.28
CA LEU A 312 4.89 1.64 23.42
C LEU A 312 5.11 2.39 24.73
N ASP A 313 5.40 1.67 25.82
CA ASP A 313 5.58 2.28 27.13
C ASP A 313 7.02 2.75 27.40
N LEU A 314 7.96 2.44 26.51
CA LEU A 314 9.38 2.78 26.65
C LEU A 314 9.66 4.25 26.27
N PRO A 315 10.72 4.85 26.84
CA PRO A 315 11.08 6.24 26.56
C PRO A 315 11.45 6.51 25.10
N LEU A 316 12.10 5.56 24.44
CA LEU A 316 12.46 5.65 23.04
C LEU A 316 11.88 4.48 22.24
N ILE A 317 11.28 4.79 21.09
CA ILE A 317 10.75 3.82 20.14
C ILE A 317 11.53 3.93 18.83
N LEU A 318 12.11 2.82 18.36
CA LEU A 318 12.68 2.71 17.03
C LEU A 318 11.65 2.06 16.11
N ALA A 319 11.32 2.70 14.99
CA ALA A 319 10.22 2.25 14.14
C ALA A 319 10.54 2.29 12.64
N THR A 320 9.87 1.43 11.88
CA THR A 320 9.77 1.51 10.42
C THR A 320 8.42 2.11 10.01
N PRO A 321 8.17 2.42 8.72
CA PRO A 321 6.90 3.03 8.27
C PRO A 321 5.62 2.28 8.65
N THR A 322 5.71 1.10 9.22
CA THR A 322 4.54 0.41 9.82
C THR A 322 3.78 1.28 10.82
N VAL A 323 4.45 2.29 11.41
CA VAL A 323 3.82 3.26 12.32
C VAL A 323 3.27 4.51 11.62
N ASP A 324 3.58 4.72 10.34
CA ASP A 324 3.10 5.90 9.59
C ASP A 324 1.60 5.85 9.37
N ILE A 325 1.03 4.64 9.35
CA ILE A 325 -0.38 4.40 9.05
C ILE A 325 -1.20 4.37 10.35
N GLY A 326 -1.86 5.48 10.69
CA GLY A 326 -2.86 5.52 11.75
C GLY A 326 -2.39 5.12 13.16
N TYR A 327 -1.14 4.70 13.31
CA TYR A 327 -0.62 4.18 14.58
C TYR A 327 -0.68 5.22 15.69
N ASN A 328 -1.28 4.87 16.82
CA ASN A 328 -1.37 5.76 17.96
C ASN A 328 -0.36 5.36 19.03
N PHE A 329 0.62 6.21 19.30
CA PHE A 329 1.60 6.01 20.38
C PHE A 329 0.95 6.31 21.76
N SER A 330 -0.14 5.60 22.09
CA SER A 330 -0.83 5.74 23.37
C SER A 330 -0.09 4.95 24.43
N LYS A 331 0.54 5.64 25.37
CA LYS A 331 1.18 5.02 26.54
C LYS A 331 0.13 4.68 27.62
N THR A 332 0.31 3.55 28.31
CA THR A 332 -0.54 3.15 29.44
C THR A 332 -0.35 4.08 30.64
N ASN A 333 0.89 4.55 30.88
CA ASN A 333 1.25 5.50 31.93
C ASN A 333 1.26 6.95 31.41
N LYS A 334 0.10 7.46 31.00
CA LYS A 334 -0.03 8.83 30.51
C LYS A 334 0.32 9.84 31.61
N LYS A 335 1.36 10.61 31.39
CA LYS A 335 1.59 11.83 32.20
C LYS A 335 0.47 12.83 31.88
N PRO A 336 -0.35 13.29 32.82
CA PRO A 336 -1.60 14.00 32.52
C PRO A 336 -1.45 15.29 31.72
N LYS A 337 -0.26 15.89 31.71
CA LYS A 337 0.01 17.22 31.15
C LYS A 337 1.00 17.22 29.99
N ARG A 338 1.42 16.04 29.47
CA ARG A 338 2.42 15.96 28.41
C ARG A 338 1.85 15.46 27.10
N GLN A 339 2.56 15.79 26.02
CA GLN A 339 2.42 15.22 24.71
C GLN A 339 2.62 13.70 24.76
N ASN A 340 2.05 12.96 23.82
CA ASN A 340 2.29 11.51 23.76
C ASN A 340 3.75 11.19 23.39
N ILE A 341 4.31 11.91 22.42
CA ILE A 341 5.71 11.89 21.98
C ILE A 341 6.19 13.34 21.98
N ASP A 342 7.28 13.61 22.68
CA ASP A 342 7.88 14.94 22.77
C ASP A 342 8.84 15.20 21.61
N CYS A 343 9.60 14.18 21.19
CA CYS A 343 10.69 14.31 20.22
C CYS A 343 10.58 13.27 19.10
N ILE A 344 10.97 13.65 17.90
CA ILE A 344 10.99 12.74 16.76
C ILE A 344 12.26 12.93 15.92
N VAL A 345 12.88 11.79 15.54
CA VAL A 345 13.88 11.72 14.46
C VAL A 345 13.25 10.93 13.32
N PHE A 346 13.30 11.44 12.11
CA PHE A 346 12.70 10.71 10.99
C PHE A 346 13.33 11.04 9.64
N GLU A 347 13.26 10.11 8.72
CA GLU A 347 13.62 10.31 7.32
C GLU A 347 12.41 10.83 6.56
N ALA A 348 12.61 11.72 5.58
CA ALA A 348 11.56 12.16 4.67
C ALA A 348 12.11 12.44 3.28
N GLY A 349 11.68 11.66 2.31
CA GLY A 349 12.02 11.82 0.89
C GLY A 349 10.97 12.62 0.10
N ASN A 350 9.77 12.79 0.65
CA ASN A 350 8.65 13.47 0.00
C ASN A 350 7.79 14.26 1.01
N PRO A 351 6.91 15.17 0.55
CA PRO A 351 6.09 16.01 1.42
C PRO A 351 5.13 15.22 2.32
N SER A 352 4.56 14.12 1.83
CA SER A 352 3.60 13.31 2.58
C SER A 352 4.25 12.67 3.81
N ASP A 353 5.40 12.02 3.63
CA ASP A 353 6.17 11.42 4.72
C ASP A 353 6.58 12.47 5.76
N LEU A 354 7.07 13.62 5.27
CA LEU A 354 7.48 14.70 6.16
C LEU A 354 6.34 15.16 7.05
N ILE A 355 5.19 15.48 6.47
CA ILE A 355 4.03 16.00 7.21
C ILE A 355 3.48 14.94 8.17
N GLN A 356 3.33 13.70 7.73
CA GLN A 356 2.76 12.64 8.54
C GLN A 356 3.64 12.27 9.73
N ARG A 357 4.96 12.12 9.51
CA ARG A 357 5.92 11.78 10.55
C ARG A 357 6.09 12.93 11.53
N LEU A 358 6.21 14.16 11.05
CA LEU A 358 6.26 15.35 11.90
C LEU A 358 5.06 15.43 12.86
N HIS A 359 3.86 15.10 12.38
CA HIS A 359 2.65 15.13 13.18
C HIS A 359 2.51 13.96 14.17
N ARG A 360 3.52 13.09 14.32
CA ARG A 360 3.55 12.08 15.39
C ARG A 360 4.02 12.64 16.73
N ALA A 361 4.88 13.67 16.72
CA ALA A 361 5.29 14.38 17.91
C ALA A 361 4.40 15.60 18.18
N GLY A 362 4.35 16.03 19.42
CA GLY A 362 3.68 17.27 19.83
C GLY A 362 2.15 17.21 19.89
N ARG A 363 1.52 16.05 19.86
CA ARG A 363 0.05 15.93 19.97
C ARG A 363 -0.46 16.26 21.37
N VAL A 364 -1.24 17.33 21.46
CA VAL A 364 -1.82 17.82 22.74
C VAL A 364 -3.35 17.82 22.73
N PHE A 365 -3.97 17.16 21.75
CA PHE A 365 -5.42 17.14 21.56
C PHE A 365 -6.17 16.78 22.86
N PHE A 366 -7.04 17.67 23.32
CA PHE A 366 -7.79 17.58 24.59
C PHE A 366 -6.92 17.46 25.85
N LYS A 367 -5.64 17.81 25.78
CA LYS A 367 -4.75 17.89 26.96
C LYS A 367 -4.33 19.33 27.21
N GLU A 368 -3.84 19.61 28.42
CA GLU A 368 -3.20 20.90 28.69
C GLU A 368 -1.97 21.07 27.78
N VAL A 369 -1.87 22.23 27.12
CA VAL A 369 -0.71 22.60 26.31
C VAL A 369 0.48 22.77 27.24
N THR A 370 1.57 22.07 26.95
CA THR A 370 2.84 22.34 27.62
C THR A 370 3.53 23.50 26.95
N GLU A 371 4.20 24.37 27.72
CA GLU A 371 5.03 25.46 27.20
C GLU A 371 6.26 24.93 26.45
N THR A 372 6.64 23.67 26.69
CA THR A 372 7.79 23.02 26.08
C THR A 372 7.47 22.63 24.63
N PRO A 373 8.17 23.16 23.63
CA PRO A 373 7.98 22.77 22.27
C PRO A 373 8.38 21.31 22.05
N SER A 374 7.74 20.64 21.09
CA SER A 374 8.24 19.37 20.58
C SER A 374 9.52 19.60 19.78
N LYS A 375 10.41 18.60 19.73
CA LYS A 375 11.67 18.65 18.97
C LYS A 375 11.59 17.65 17.80
N ALA A 376 11.95 18.10 16.61
CA ALA A 376 11.92 17.28 15.41
C ALA A 376 13.23 17.40 14.62
N LEU A 377 13.89 16.28 14.38
CA LEU A 377 15.08 16.17 13.54
C LEU A 377 14.72 15.36 12.29
N CYS A 378 14.70 16.01 11.13
CA CYS A 378 14.36 15.40 9.86
C CYS A 378 15.62 15.16 9.02
N LEU A 379 15.79 13.91 8.56
CA LEU A 379 16.80 13.56 7.58
C LEU A 379 16.17 13.60 6.19
N CYS A 380 16.72 14.41 5.29
CA CYS A 380 16.05 14.76 4.04
C CYS A 380 17.07 15.01 2.90
N PRO A 381 16.59 15.15 1.64
CA PRO A 381 17.45 15.54 0.53
C PRO A 381 18.21 16.83 0.80
N LYS A 382 19.46 16.89 0.32
CA LYS A 382 20.38 18.03 0.55
C LYS A 382 19.78 19.38 0.11
N SER A 383 19.00 19.40 -0.98
CA SER A 383 18.32 20.61 -1.45
C SER A 383 17.34 21.18 -0.42
N PHE A 384 16.51 20.33 0.16
CA PHE A 384 15.55 20.74 1.18
C PHE A 384 16.25 21.13 2.49
N HIS A 385 17.31 20.39 2.88
CA HIS A 385 18.13 20.77 4.02
C HIS A 385 18.69 22.20 3.88
N LEU A 386 19.27 22.55 2.73
CA LEU A 386 19.80 23.91 2.48
C LEU A 386 18.70 24.97 2.54
N GLN A 387 17.52 24.68 2.01
CA GLN A 387 16.35 25.56 2.10
C GLN A 387 15.96 25.83 3.56
N VAL A 388 15.86 24.79 4.39
CA VAL A 388 15.53 24.92 5.83
C VAL A 388 16.63 25.70 6.57
N GLN A 389 17.91 25.49 6.25
CA GLN A 389 19.03 26.22 6.86
C GLN A 389 18.99 27.71 6.54
N SER A 390 18.59 28.10 5.32
CA SER A 390 18.41 29.51 4.98
C SER A 390 17.29 30.21 5.76
N MET A 391 16.41 29.42 6.40
CA MET A 391 15.26 29.88 7.20
C MET A 391 15.41 29.59 8.71
N LYS A 392 16.64 29.43 9.21
CA LYS A 392 16.92 28.93 10.56
C LYS A 392 16.23 29.74 11.67
N ASP A 393 16.14 31.05 11.54
CA ASP A 393 15.56 31.93 12.56
C ASP A 393 14.10 32.34 12.27
N ILE A 394 13.48 31.70 11.28
CA ILE A 394 12.11 32.04 10.88
C ILE A 394 11.10 31.18 11.68
N VAL A 395 10.00 31.81 12.05
CA VAL A 395 8.82 31.17 12.63
C VAL A 395 7.77 31.02 11.55
N LEU A 396 7.45 29.78 11.18
CA LEU A 396 6.44 29.48 10.19
C LEU A 396 5.15 28.98 10.87
N ASP A 397 4.01 29.33 10.30
CA ASP A 397 2.79 28.58 10.56
C ASP A 397 2.83 27.23 9.83
N ARG A 398 1.95 26.30 10.22
CA ARG A 398 1.97 24.94 9.66
C ARG A 398 1.56 24.90 8.19
N GLU A 399 0.76 25.82 7.73
CA GLU A 399 0.31 25.90 6.33
C GLU A 399 1.47 26.34 5.43
N ALA A 400 2.18 27.39 5.83
CA ALA A 400 3.39 27.83 5.14
C ALA A 400 4.49 26.75 5.15
N PHE A 401 4.61 25.99 6.24
CA PHE A 401 5.53 24.85 6.31
C PHE A 401 5.13 23.72 5.35
N VAL A 402 3.84 23.38 5.28
CA VAL A 402 3.34 22.37 4.33
C VAL A 402 3.59 22.79 2.88
N GLU A 403 3.38 24.07 2.57
CA GLU A 403 3.63 24.58 1.21
C GLU A 403 5.13 24.59 0.87
N MET A 404 5.97 24.96 1.84
CA MET A 404 7.43 24.84 1.71
C MET A 404 7.86 23.38 1.46
N ALA A 405 7.26 22.43 2.16
CA ALA A 405 7.55 21.01 1.97
C ALA A 405 7.14 20.52 0.57
N LYS A 406 5.99 20.94 0.07
CA LYS A 406 5.50 20.58 -1.27
C LYS A 406 6.39 21.13 -2.39
N THR A 407 6.94 22.32 -2.20
CA THR A 407 7.80 22.95 -3.21
C THR A 407 9.26 22.53 -3.11
N GLY A 408 9.73 22.17 -1.92
CA GLY A 408 11.15 21.89 -1.65
C GLY A 408 11.54 20.42 -1.68
N LEU A 409 10.59 19.50 -1.52
CA LEU A 409 10.83 18.06 -1.60
C LEU A 409 10.39 17.50 -2.95
N PRO A 410 11.11 16.46 -3.46
CA PRO A 410 10.68 15.77 -4.66
C PRO A 410 9.26 15.23 -4.52
N GLN A 411 8.41 15.49 -5.50
CA GLN A 411 7.13 14.82 -5.60
C GLN A 411 7.37 13.47 -6.28
N TRP A 412 7.18 12.38 -5.54
CA TRP A 412 7.32 11.01 -6.06
C TRP A 412 6.18 10.62 -7.02
N GLU A 413 5.34 11.59 -7.39
CA GLU A 413 4.12 11.35 -8.15
C GLU A 413 4.41 10.73 -9.54
N ASP A 414 5.52 11.09 -10.19
CA ASP A 414 5.73 10.66 -11.58
C ASP A 414 6.00 9.16 -11.73
N LEU A 415 6.93 8.58 -10.97
CA LEU A 415 7.24 7.15 -11.07
C LEU A 415 6.09 6.29 -10.53
N THR A 416 5.55 6.70 -9.39
CA THR A 416 4.42 6.02 -8.74
C THR A 416 3.17 6.13 -9.58
N THR A 417 2.89 7.30 -10.16
CA THR A 417 1.76 7.53 -11.06
C THR A 417 1.85 6.67 -12.31
N ASN A 418 3.02 6.59 -12.94
CA ASN A 418 3.22 5.73 -14.12
C ASN A 418 3.00 4.25 -13.82
N TYR A 419 3.51 3.78 -12.67
CA TYR A 419 3.24 2.42 -12.19
C TYR A 419 1.75 2.19 -11.97
N TYR A 420 1.06 3.12 -11.33
CA TYR A 420 -0.37 3.02 -11.05
C TYR A 420 -1.23 3.04 -12.31
N VAL A 421 -0.88 3.87 -13.29
CA VAL A 421 -1.56 3.88 -14.59
C VAL A 421 -1.41 2.55 -15.32
N ALA A 422 -0.20 1.98 -15.34
CA ALA A 422 0.07 0.69 -15.93
C ALA A 422 -0.71 -0.43 -15.24
N MET A 423 -0.61 -0.53 -13.92
CA MET A 423 -1.31 -1.54 -13.12
C MET A 423 -2.83 -1.39 -13.21
N GLY A 424 -3.35 -0.17 -13.16
CA GLY A 424 -4.78 0.09 -13.29
C GLY A 424 -5.34 -0.35 -14.63
N SER A 425 -4.63 -0.07 -15.71
CA SER A 425 -5.02 -0.48 -17.07
C SER A 425 -5.06 -1.99 -17.22
N LEU A 426 -4.05 -2.70 -16.74
CA LEU A 426 -3.97 -4.16 -16.76
C LEU A 426 -5.07 -4.77 -15.89
N PHE A 427 -5.24 -4.24 -14.69
CA PHE A 427 -6.23 -4.73 -13.74
C PHE A 427 -7.67 -4.55 -14.24
N LEU A 428 -7.98 -3.43 -14.87
CA LEU A 428 -9.29 -3.16 -15.45
C LEU A 428 -9.69 -4.22 -16.50
N ARG A 429 -8.73 -4.75 -17.25
CA ARG A 429 -8.97 -5.81 -18.23
C ARG A 429 -9.28 -7.15 -17.58
N VAL A 430 -8.52 -7.52 -16.54
CA VAL A 430 -8.81 -8.72 -15.75
C VAL A 430 -10.21 -8.63 -15.16
N PHE A 431 -10.55 -7.49 -14.54
CA PHE A 431 -11.86 -7.22 -13.98
C PHE A 431 -12.98 -7.34 -15.04
N ARG A 432 -12.82 -6.68 -16.20
CA ARG A 432 -13.79 -6.75 -17.31
C ARG A 432 -14.06 -8.18 -17.74
N ASN A 433 -13.01 -8.98 -17.96
CA ASN A 433 -13.18 -10.36 -18.39
C ASN A 433 -13.90 -11.21 -17.34
N ARG A 434 -13.54 -11.07 -16.06
CA ARG A 434 -14.21 -11.76 -14.96
C ARG A 434 -15.67 -11.35 -14.82
N PHE A 435 -15.96 -10.06 -14.92
CA PHE A 435 -17.32 -9.58 -14.86
C PHE A 435 -18.18 -10.18 -15.98
N LYS A 436 -17.68 -10.19 -17.22
CA LYS A 436 -18.34 -10.82 -18.36
C LYS A 436 -18.61 -12.30 -18.12
N MET A 437 -17.61 -13.06 -17.65
CA MET A 437 -17.75 -14.51 -17.42
C MET A 437 -18.77 -14.81 -16.30
N LEU A 438 -18.75 -14.09 -15.20
CA LEU A 438 -19.61 -14.36 -14.05
C LEU A 438 -21.04 -13.91 -14.25
N PHE A 439 -21.29 -12.90 -15.05
CA PHE A 439 -22.63 -12.36 -15.31
C PHE A 439 -23.17 -12.75 -16.69
N ASN A 440 -22.44 -13.59 -17.46
CA ASN A 440 -22.82 -14.08 -18.79
C ASN A 440 -23.27 -12.93 -19.72
N THR A 441 -22.57 -11.79 -19.68
CA THR A 441 -22.99 -10.62 -20.43
C THR A 441 -22.11 -10.40 -21.66
N THR A 442 -22.73 -10.20 -22.80
CA THR A 442 -22.11 -9.72 -24.04
C THR A 442 -22.18 -8.20 -24.16
N GLU A 443 -22.89 -7.53 -23.24
CA GLU A 443 -23.25 -6.12 -23.31
C GLU A 443 -22.06 -5.15 -23.21
N ALA A 444 -20.87 -5.62 -22.85
CA ALA A 444 -19.71 -4.72 -22.68
C ALA A 444 -19.25 -3.99 -23.95
N SER A 445 -19.81 -4.34 -25.10
CA SER A 445 -19.61 -3.64 -26.40
C SER A 445 -20.81 -2.74 -26.76
N ASN A 446 -21.90 -2.78 -26.03
CA ASN A 446 -23.03 -1.90 -26.23
C ASN A 446 -22.88 -0.66 -25.33
N GLU A 447 -22.75 0.51 -25.93
CA GLU A 447 -22.52 1.80 -25.24
C GLU A 447 -23.65 2.18 -24.30
N ASP A 448 -24.86 1.67 -24.51
CA ASP A 448 -26.02 1.93 -23.64
C ASP A 448 -26.08 0.99 -22.44
N SER A 449 -25.21 -0.01 -22.33
CA SER A 449 -25.24 -0.96 -21.24
C SER A 449 -24.67 -0.40 -19.93
N SER A 450 -25.23 -0.85 -18.81
CA SER A 450 -24.70 -0.50 -17.47
C SER A 450 -23.25 -0.95 -17.29
N LEU A 451 -22.85 -2.07 -17.90
CA LEU A 451 -21.49 -2.56 -17.84
C LEU A 451 -20.53 -1.64 -18.62
N TYR A 452 -20.93 -1.16 -19.80
CA TYR A 452 -20.13 -0.23 -20.57
C TYR A 452 -19.89 1.06 -19.79
N ARG A 453 -20.94 1.65 -19.22
CA ARG A 453 -20.84 2.85 -18.38
C ARG A 453 -19.92 2.66 -17.17
N LEU A 454 -20.03 1.52 -16.47
CA LEU A 454 -19.16 1.18 -15.36
C LEU A 454 -17.68 1.13 -15.79
N LEU A 455 -17.40 0.45 -16.90
CA LEU A 455 -16.04 0.31 -17.42
C LEU A 455 -15.47 1.63 -17.93
N GLU A 456 -16.31 2.47 -18.54
CA GLU A 456 -15.92 3.81 -19.00
C GLU A 456 -15.56 4.72 -17.82
N LEU A 457 -16.38 4.77 -16.77
CA LEU A 457 -16.08 5.51 -15.54
C LEU A 457 -14.79 5.06 -14.88
N LEU A 458 -14.59 3.74 -14.75
CA LEU A 458 -13.36 3.18 -14.22
C LEU A 458 -12.13 3.54 -15.08
N ASN A 459 -12.25 3.47 -16.39
CA ASN A 459 -11.18 3.81 -17.32
C ASN A 459 -10.77 5.28 -17.21
N ARG A 460 -11.72 6.20 -17.16
CA ARG A 460 -11.45 7.64 -16.94
C ARG A 460 -10.78 7.87 -15.60
N SER A 461 -11.36 7.31 -14.54
CA SER A 461 -10.87 7.51 -13.16
C SER A 461 -9.46 6.95 -12.94
N LEU A 462 -9.13 5.82 -13.58
CA LEU A 462 -7.81 5.22 -13.50
C LEU A 462 -6.80 5.90 -14.44
N LYS A 463 -7.24 6.87 -15.29
CA LYS A 463 -6.40 7.49 -16.32
C LYS A 463 -5.62 6.44 -17.13
N ALA A 464 -6.31 5.33 -17.45
CA ALA A 464 -5.72 4.20 -18.15
C ALA A 464 -5.23 4.67 -19.53
N GLY A 465 -3.93 4.79 -19.68
CA GLY A 465 -3.32 5.31 -20.92
C GLY A 465 -3.54 4.37 -22.09
N ASP A 466 -3.76 4.94 -23.27
CA ASP A 466 -4.03 4.21 -24.52
C ASP A 466 -2.95 3.19 -24.88
N LYS A 467 -1.71 3.41 -24.45
CA LYS A 467 -0.59 2.49 -24.70
C LYS A 467 -0.80 1.10 -24.12
N TRP A 468 -1.37 1.01 -22.91
CA TRP A 468 -1.68 -0.28 -22.27
C TRP A 468 -3.02 -0.87 -22.77
N VAL A 469 -3.90 -0.03 -23.31
CA VAL A 469 -5.23 -0.45 -23.79
C VAL A 469 -5.15 -1.18 -25.15
N SER A 470 -4.29 -0.71 -26.06
CA SER A 470 -4.25 -1.25 -27.43
C SER A 470 -3.50 -2.57 -27.57
N VAL A 471 -2.49 -2.79 -26.73
CA VAL A 471 -1.53 -3.89 -26.91
C VAL A 471 -2.08 -5.25 -26.47
N GLU A 472 -3.07 -5.28 -25.59
CA GLU A 472 -3.35 -6.45 -24.76
C GLU A 472 -4.66 -7.13 -24.98
N LYS A 473 -5.51 -6.53 -25.76
CA LYS A 473 -6.82 -7.12 -26.09
C LYS A 473 -6.67 -8.54 -26.66
N GLU A 474 -5.62 -8.76 -27.46
CA GLU A 474 -5.36 -10.06 -28.07
C GLU A 474 -4.70 -11.05 -27.09
N ALA A 475 -3.70 -10.62 -26.31
CA ALA A 475 -2.98 -11.51 -25.40
C ALA A 475 -3.87 -12.03 -24.26
N PHE A 476 -4.60 -11.15 -23.56
CA PHE A 476 -5.52 -11.56 -22.53
C PHE A 476 -6.73 -12.33 -23.06
N SER A 477 -7.30 -11.93 -24.20
CA SER A 477 -8.42 -12.66 -24.79
C SER A 477 -8.00 -14.07 -25.20
N THR A 478 -6.79 -14.21 -25.74
CA THR A 478 -6.23 -15.51 -26.11
C THR A 478 -5.96 -16.36 -24.87
N TYR A 479 -5.38 -15.79 -23.83
CA TYR A 479 -5.14 -16.48 -22.56
C TYR A 479 -6.42 -17.03 -21.94
N TYR A 480 -7.48 -16.22 -21.81
CA TYR A 480 -8.75 -16.67 -21.26
C TYR A 480 -9.44 -17.70 -22.15
N LEU A 481 -9.36 -17.57 -23.46
CA LEU A 481 -9.85 -18.58 -24.38
C LEU A 481 -9.18 -19.94 -24.15
N PHE A 482 -7.85 -19.94 -23.91
CA PHE A 482 -7.12 -21.16 -23.59
C PHE A 482 -7.52 -21.78 -22.28
N GLN A 483 -7.71 -20.98 -21.24
CA GLN A 483 -8.20 -21.48 -19.95
C GLN A 483 -9.57 -22.15 -20.12
N ASP A 484 -10.48 -21.51 -20.85
CA ASP A 484 -11.83 -22.06 -21.09
C ASP A 484 -11.80 -23.38 -21.84
N ILE A 485 -10.91 -23.51 -22.83
CA ILE A 485 -10.78 -24.74 -23.62
C ILE A 485 -10.09 -25.85 -22.81
N GLN A 486 -9.08 -25.53 -22.00
CA GLN A 486 -8.42 -26.51 -21.11
C GLN A 486 -9.38 -27.07 -20.05
N GLU A 487 -10.20 -26.22 -19.47
CA GLU A 487 -11.19 -26.64 -18.47
C GLU A 487 -12.33 -27.44 -19.06
N SER A 488 -12.70 -27.18 -20.34
CA SER A 488 -13.85 -27.85 -20.99
C SER A 488 -13.55 -29.23 -21.58
N ARG A 489 -12.29 -29.54 -21.89
CA ARG A 489 -11.93 -30.73 -22.69
C ARG A 489 -10.91 -31.68 -22.08
N GLY A 490 -10.41 -31.41 -20.87
CA GLY A 490 -9.37 -32.25 -20.24
C GLY A 490 -7.97 -32.02 -20.82
N GLN A 491 -6.93 -32.18 -19.99
CA GLN A 491 -5.56 -31.74 -20.26
C GLN A 491 -4.77 -32.57 -21.30
N ASN A 492 -5.33 -33.63 -21.89
CA ASN A 492 -4.57 -34.64 -22.64
C ASN A 492 -4.86 -34.73 -24.16
N ASP A 493 -5.50 -33.72 -24.75
CA ASP A 493 -5.78 -33.72 -26.19
C ASP A 493 -4.61 -33.11 -26.99
N GLU A 494 -3.83 -33.97 -27.68
CA GLU A 494 -2.68 -33.59 -28.50
C GLU A 494 -3.06 -32.64 -29.66
N SER A 495 -4.25 -32.79 -30.25
CA SER A 495 -4.71 -31.92 -31.34
C SER A 495 -4.96 -30.48 -30.87
N LEU A 496 -5.36 -30.31 -29.61
CA LEU A 496 -5.50 -29.01 -28.99
C LEU A 496 -4.15 -28.34 -28.70
N LYS A 497 -3.16 -29.13 -28.26
CA LYS A 497 -1.79 -28.62 -28.02
C LYS A 497 -1.17 -28.05 -29.27
N GLU A 498 -1.33 -28.73 -30.43
CA GLU A 498 -0.84 -28.23 -31.72
C GLU A 498 -1.56 -26.96 -32.18
N ARG A 499 -2.87 -26.86 -31.97
CA ARG A 499 -3.64 -25.65 -32.25
C ARG A 499 -3.18 -24.47 -31.43
N TYR A 500 -2.86 -24.69 -30.14
CA TYR A 500 -2.33 -23.68 -29.26
C TYR A 500 -0.95 -23.22 -29.69
N LEU A 501 -0.07 -24.16 -30.05
CA LEU A 501 1.25 -23.83 -30.53
C LEU A 501 1.15 -22.95 -31.78
N SER A 502 0.31 -23.34 -32.75
CA SER A 502 0.06 -22.56 -33.97
C SER A 502 -0.46 -21.16 -33.67
N LEU A 503 -1.42 -21.05 -32.76
CA LEU A 503 -1.99 -19.74 -32.38
C LEU A 503 -0.99 -18.84 -31.65
N TYR A 504 -0.20 -19.38 -30.72
CA TYR A 504 0.85 -18.61 -30.05
C TYR A 504 1.95 -18.17 -31.02
N ARG A 505 2.36 -19.03 -31.97
CA ARG A 505 3.28 -18.67 -33.01
C ARG A 505 2.76 -17.53 -33.89
N THR A 506 1.50 -17.62 -34.35
CA THR A 506 0.85 -16.56 -35.12
C THR A 506 0.77 -15.23 -34.37
N LEU A 507 0.45 -15.26 -33.08
CA LEU A 507 0.41 -14.05 -32.26
C LEU A 507 1.81 -13.47 -32.06
N ALA A 508 2.81 -14.31 -31.80
CA ALA A 508 4.19 -13.88 -31.67
C ALA A 508 4.76 -13.34 -32.99
N GLU A 509 4.46 -13.97 -34.12
CA GLU A 509 4.84 -13.49 -35.45
C GLU A 509 4.23 -12.12 -35.75
N LYS A 510 2.95 -11.94 -35.50
CA LYS A 510 2.26 -10.65 -35.62
C LYS A 510 2.85 -9.56 -34.75
N ARG A 511 3.35 -9.90 -33.57
CA ARG A 511 3.90 -8.96 -32.57
C ARG A 511 5.38 -8.70 -32.73
N PHE A 512 6.17 -9.74 -33.05
CA PHE A 512 7.64 -9.71 -32.97
C PHE A 512 8.31 -9.99 -34.32
N GLY A 513 7.53 -10.32 -35.35
CA GLY A 513 8.06 -10.66 -36.67
C GLY A 513 8.54 -12.11 -36.84
N THR A 514 8.72 -12.86 -35.75
CA THR A 514 9.28 -14.24 -35.79
C THR A 514 8.64 -15.14 -34.73
N GLY A 515 7.50 -15.76 -35.06
CA GLY A 515 6.75 -16.61 -34.11
C GLY A 515 7.51 -17.87 -33.70
N ASP A 516 8.18 -18.56 -34.61
CA ASP A 516 8.96 -19.78 -34.35
C ASP A 516 10.17 -19.56 -33.45
N ARG A 517 10.69 -18.35 -33.41
CA ARG A 517 11.79 -17.98 -32.52
C ARG A 517 11.42 -18.10 -31.02
N TYR A 518 10.18 -17.82 -30.69
CA TYR A 518 9.73 -17.75 -29.28
C TYR A 518 9.03 -19.03 -28.84
N TYR A 519 8.31 -19.70 -29.74
CA TYR A 519 7.52 -20.89 -29.44
C TYR A 519 7.87 -22.02 -30.39
N SER A 520 9.01 -22.66 -30.13
CA SER A 520 9.53 -23.71 -31.02
C SER A 520 8.81 -25.05 -30.83
N ASN A 521 8.22 -25.26 -29.63
CA ASN A 521 7.57 -26.50 -29.25
C ASN A 521 6.41 -26.28 -28.28
N THR A 522 5.68 -27.34 -27.97
CA THR A 522 4.52 -27.29 -27.07
C THR A 522 4.90 -26.93 -25.62
N GLU A 523 6.13 -27.27 -25.18
CA GLU A 523 6.59 -26.93 -23.84
C GLU A 523 6.80 -25.40 -23.68
N ASP A 524 7.24 -24.72 -24.73
CA ASP A 524 7.34 -23.26 -24.74
C ASP A 524 5.95 -22.62 -24.54
N VAL A 525 4.90 -23.19 -25.16
CA VAL A 525 3.53 -22.71 -25.00
C VAL A 525 3.01 -22.96 -23.59
N LYS A 526 3.27 -24.14 -23.01
CA LYS A 526 2.90 -24.43 -21.62
C LYS A 526 3.58 -23.49 -20.65
N LEU A 527 4.87 -23.22 -20.85
CA LEU A 527 5.63 -22.28 -20.05
C LEU A 527 5.11 -20.85 -20.20
N ALA A 528 4.76 -20.42 -21.42
CA ALA A 528 4.14 -19.11 -21.65
C ALA A 528 2.81 -18.97 -20.91
N MET A 529 1.98 -20.00 -20.91
CA MET A 529 0.73 -20.03 -20.14
C MET A 529 0.99 -19.96 -18.64
N LYS A 530 1.99 -20.70 -18.13
CA LYS A 530 2.40 -20.65 -16.73
C LYS A 530 2.86 -19.24 -16.35
N ARG A 531 3.66 -18.56 -17.18
CA ARG A 531 4.08 -17.17 -16.97
C ARG A 531 2.90 -16.21 -16.97
N MET A 532 1.98 -16.35 -17.92
CA MET A 532 0.77 -15.51 -17.95
C MET A 532 -0.11 -15.73 -16.73
N ASN A 533 -0.30 -16.97 -16.27
CA ASN A 533 -1.02 -17.26 -15.03
C ASN A 533 -0.37 -16.55 -13.83
N SER A 534 0.94 -16.74 -13.66
CA SER A 534 1.68 -16.09 -12.58
C SER A 534 1.61 -14.57 -12.66
N PHE A 535 1.71 -13.99 -13.86
CA PHE A 535 1.57 -12.54 -14.03
C PHE A 535 0.18 -12.03 -13.65
N ILE A 536 -0.87 -12.73 -14.06
CA ILE A 536 -2.25 -12.39 -13.70
C ILE A 536 -2.46 -12.52 -12.19
N GLU A 537 -1.94 -13.58 -11.57
CA GLU A 537 -1.99 -13.75 -10.11
C GLU A 537 -1.27 -12.61 -9.36
N GLN A 538 -0.16 -12.14 -9.88
CA GLN A 538 0.55 -10.97 -9.35
C GLN A 538 -0.28 -9.68 -9.49
N LEU A 539 -0.93 -9.47 -10.65
CA LEU A 539 -1.84 -8.35 -10.87
C LEU A 539 -3.04 -8.38 -9.93
N GLU A 540 -3.57 -9.58 -9.67
CA GLU A 540 -4.73 -9.81 -8.82
C GLU A 540 -4.39 -9.82 -7.33
N SER A 541 -3.17 -10.21 -6.97
CA SER A 541 -2.70 -10.19 -5.60
C SER A 541 -2.60 -8.75 -5.10
N PHE A 542 -3.21 -8.49 -3.99
CA PHE A 542 -3.19 -7.17 -3.39
C PHE A 542 -1.80 -6.76 -2.88
N ARG A 543 -0.98 -7.74 -2.44
CA ARG A 543 0.37 -7.56 -1.91
C ARG A 543 1.42 -8.33 -2.70
N GLY A 544 1.07 -8.83 -3.88
CA GLY A 544 1.97 -9.66 -4.68
C GLY A 544 3.19 -8.87 -5.13
N SER A 545 4.35 -9.30 -4.67
CA SER A 545 5.63 -8.90 -5.23
C SER A 545 5.96 -9.81 -6.42
N ALA A 546 6.45 -9.23 -7.50
CA ALA A 546 7.01 -9.98 -8.63
C ALA A 546 8.41 -10.54 -8.34
N SER A 547 8.89 -10.43 -7.10
CA SER A 547 10.22 -10.86 -6.68
C SER A 547 10.17 -12.16 -5.90
N PRO A 548 11.15 -13.07 -6.06
CA PRO A 548 11.32 -14.22 -5.20
C PRO A 548 11.64 -13.78 -3.77
N VAL A 549 11.24 -14.59 -2.77
CA VAL A 549 11.37 -14.25 -1.36
C VAL A 549 12.23 -15.30 -0.64
N PHE A 550 13.19 -14.87 0.17
CA PHE A 550 13.85 -15.70 1.18
C PHE A 550 13.20 -15.53 2.54
N ILE A 551 13.18 -16.62 3.33
CA ILE A 551 12.82 -16.52 4.74
C ILE A 551 14.08 -16.21 5.54
N VAL A 552 14.17 -15.01 6.07
CA VAL A 552 15.29 -14.60 6.91
C VAL A 552 15.02 -15.05 8.35
N ARG A 553 15.89 -15.92 8.87
CA ARG A 553 15.87 -16.30 10.27
C ARG A 553 16.47 -15.17 11.11
N ALA A 554 16.12 -15.14 12.39
CA ALA A 554 16.60 -14.17 13.36
C ALA A 554 18.05 -13.72 13.12
N SER A 555 18.21 -12.47 12.74
CA SER A 555 19.49 -11.83 12.46
C SER A 555 19.54 -10.48 13.18
N PRO A 556 19.54 -10.45 14.55
CA PRO A 556 19.38 -9.22 15.33
C PRO A 556 20.38 -8.13 14.98
N LYS A 557 21.59 -8.51 14.57
CA LYS A 557 22.64 -7.58 14.13
C LYS A 557 22.30 -6.81 12.86
N PHE A 558 21.41 -7.32 12.01
CA PHE A 558 21.13 -6.76 10.68
C PHE A 558 19.69 -6.26 10.55
N PHE A 559 18.73 -6.89 11.22
CA PHE A 559 17.31 -6.61 11.07
C PHE A 559 16.56 -6.34 12.38
N GLY A 560 17.27 -6.37 13.53
CA GLY A 560 16.70 -6.02 14.83
C GLY A 560 15.51 -6.88 15.27
N THR A 561 15.44 -8.15 14.83
CA THR A 561 14.34 -9.06 15.14
C THR A 561 14.81 -10.43 15.56
N SER A 562 14.03 -11.09 16.41
CA SER A 562 14.22 -12.48 16.81
C SER A 562 13.37 -13.47 16.01
N GLU A 563 12.44 -12.99 15.17
CA GLU A 563 11.52 -13.84 14.41
C GLU A 563 11.93 -14.03 12.94
N LYS A 564 11.31 -15.05 12.32
CA LYS A 564 11.43 -15.33 10.89
C LYS A 564 10.52 -14.40 10.10
N PHE A 565 10.99 -13.87 8.98
CA PHE A 565 10.18 -13.06 8.08
C PHE A 565 10.63 -13.23 6.63
N GLY A 566 9.69 -13.02 5.70
CA GLY A 566 9.99 -13.01 4.26
C GLY A 566 10.67 -11.71 3.84
N TYR A 567 11.72 -11.79 3.02
CA TYR A 567 12.42 -10.65 2.47
C TYR A 567 12.78 -10.88 1.00
N ASP A 568 12.81 -9.79 0.21
CA ASP A 568 13.15 -9.86 -1.21
C ASP A 568 14.52 -10.52 -1.43
N ALA A 569 14.55 -11.62 -2.20
CA ALA A 569 15.74 -12.41 -2.40
C ALA A 569 16.83 -11.65 -3.18
N PHE A 570 16.45 -10.84 -4.17
CA PHE A 570 17.40 -10.02 -4.92
C PHE A 570 18.05 -8.96 -4.04
N MET A 571 17.28 -8.36 -3.10
CA MET A 571 17.82 -7.41 -2.14
C MET A 571 18.81 -8.07 -1.19
N ILE A 572 18.49 -9.27 -0.66
CA ILE A 572 19.41 -10.04 0.18
C ILE A 572 20.68 -10.35 -0.59
N MET A 573 20.56 -10.95 -1.77
CA MET A 573 21.71 -11.34 -2.60
C MET A 573 22.60 -10.16 -2.98
N SER A 574 22.03 -8.99 -3.20
CA SER A 574 22.79 -7.79 -3.58
C SER A 574 23.49 -7.08 -2.42
N SER A 575 22.97 -7.22 -1.20
CA SER A 575 23.38 -6.37 -0.07
C SER A 575 24.04 -7.11 1.08
N TYR A 576 23.83 -8.42 1.18
CA TYR A 576 24.25 -9.20 2.35
C TYR A 576 24.97 -10.49 1.99
N ASP A 577 25.91 -10.88 2.85
CA ASP A 577 26.44 -12.23 2.93
C ASP A 577 25.53 -13.06 3.84
N PHE A 578 25.21 -14.27 3.43
CA PHE A 578 24.25 -15.12 4.14
C PHE A 578 24.59 -16.61 3.97
N GLU A 579 24.10 -17.44 4.87
CA GLU A 579 24.13 -18.90 4.79
C GLU A 579 22.72 -19.46 4.64
N VAL A 580 22.55 -20.52 3.86
CA VAL A 580 21.29 -21.27 3.76
C VAL A 580 21.22 -22.25 4.93
N ILE A 581 20.15 -22.16 5.72
CA ILE A 581 19.95 -23.04 6.88
C ILE A 581 19.19 -24.30 6.47
N CYS A 582 18.10 -24.12 5.73
CA CYS A 582 17.26 -25.19 5.20
C CYS A 582 16.41 -24.66 4.03
N VAL A 583 15.73 -25.56 3.34
CA VAL A 583 14.77 -25.24 2.29
C VAL A 583 13.44 -25.87 2.64
N ASN A 584 12.40 -25.07 2.82
CA ASN A 584 11.06 -25.52 3.14
C ASN A 584 10.13 -25.21 1.96
N GLU A 585 9.51 -26.23 1.40
CA GLU A 585 8.59 -26.09 0.26
C GLU A 585 9.19 -25.28 -0.92
N GLY A 586 10.48 -25.46 -1.18
CA GLY A 586 11.20 -24.77 -2.24
C GLY A 586 11.65 -23.33 -1.91
N VAL A 587 11.34 -22.81 -0.71
CA VAL A 587 11.76 -21.49 -0.26
C VAL A 587 12.97 -21.62 0.68
N PRO A 588 14.12 -21.00 0.35
CA PRO A 588 15.29 -20.98 1.22
C PRO A 588 15.04 -20.20 2.52
N GLU A 589 15.38 -20.83 3.64
CA GLU A 589 15.50 -20.17 4.92
C GLU A 589 16.98 -19.84 5.15
N ILE A 590 17.28 -18.56 5.34
CA ILE A 590 18.66 -18.05 5.41
C ILE A 590 18.95 -17.35 6.72
N ARG A 591 20.24 -17.27 7.06
CA ARG A 591 20.77 -16.40 8.12
C ARG A 591 21.73 -15.38 7.50
N VAL A 592 21.52 -14.11 7.73
CA VAL A 592 22.44 -13.06 7.30
C VAL A 592 23.63 -13.03 8.25
N ILE A 593 24.86 -13.12 7.69
CA ILE A 593 26.12 -13.20 8.41
C ILE A 593 26.99 -11.96 8.25
N GLY A 594 26.81 -11.21 7.17
CA GLY A 594 27.56 -10.01 6.85
C GLY A 594 26.82 -9.07 5.95
N LYS A 595 27.40 -7.87 5.75
CA LYS A 595 26.96 -6.90 4.74
C LYS A 595 28.04 -6.78 3.68
N LYS A 596 27.63 -6.80 2.41
CA LYS A 596 28.57 -6.60 1.30
C LYS A 596 29.06 -5.15 1.26
N ASP A 597 30.35 -4.95 1.08
CA ASP A 597 30.96 -3.61 0.96
C ASP A 597 30.42 -2.84 -0.25
N ARG A 598 30.11 -3.55 -1.32
CA ARG A 598 29.51 -2.99 -2.54
C ARG A 598 28.23 -3.73 -2.89
N LYS A 599 27.16 -2.97 -3.10
CA LYS A 599 25.92 -3.54 -3.65
C LYS A 599 26.16 -3.97 -5.09
N ALA A 600 26.01 -5.25 -5.35
CA ALA A 600 26.06 -5.82 -6.70
C ALA A 600 24.76 -6.56 -6.94
N ARG A 601 23.94 -6.08 -7.88
CA ARG A 601 22.70 -6.79 -8.25
C ARG A 601 23.08 -8.14 -8.87
N PRO A 602 22.33 -9.22 -8.52
CA PRO A 602 22.52 -10.52 -9.15
C PRO A 602 22.36 -10.40 -10.66
N GLN A 603 23.24 -11.03 -11.42
CA GLN A 603 23.21 -11.02 -12.86
C GLN A 603 22.24 -12.08 -13.36
N LEU A 604 21.24 -11.63 -14.13
CA LEU A 604 20.27 -12.53 -14.76
C LEU A 604 20.74 -12.95 -16.14
N GLU A 605 20.47 -14.19 -16.53
CA GLU A 605 20.67 -14.72 -17.84
C GLU A 605 19.32 -14.93 -18.52
N LEU A 606 19.16 -14.37 -19.72
CA LEU A 606 17.97 -14.44 -20.54
C LEU A 606 18.25 -15.29 -21.76
N GLU A 607 17.36 -16.20 -22.09
CA GLU A 607 17.49 -16.98 -23.31
C GLU A 607 17.24 -16.12 -24.54
N ARG A 608 16.30 -15.16 -24.44
CA ARG A 608 15.83 -14.34 -25.56
C ARG A 608 15.52 -12.91 -25.12
N LEU A 609 15.56 -11.99 -26.08
CA LEU A 609 15.16 -10.59 -25.94
C LEU A 609 14.11 -10.24 -27.00
N PRO A 610 13.24 -9.27 -26.73
CA PRO A 610 12.41 -8.69 -27.78
C PRO A 610 13.28 -7.96 -28.80
N GLU A 611 12.84 -7.90 -30.07
CA GLU A 611 13.53 -7.17 -31.12
C GLU A 611 13.60 -5.66 -30.88
N ASN A 612 12.62 -5.13 -30.17
CA ASN A 612 12.52 -3.72 -29.85
C ASN A 612 12.62 -3.49 -28.33
N HIS A 613 13.18 -2.35 -27.96
CA HIS A 613 13.19 -1.91 -26.57
C HIS A 613 11.77 -1.76 -26.02
N GLY A 614 11.58 -2.10 -24.76
CA GLY A 614 10.29 -1.97 -24.09
C GLY A 614 10.02 -3.06 -23.06
N PHE A 615 8.78 -3.11 -22.63
CA PHE A 615 8.29 -4.05 -21.61
C PHE A 615 8.05 -5.43 -22.18
N PHE A 616 8.47 -6.45 -21.45
CA PHE A 616 8.23 -7.86 -21.80
C PHE A 616 8.24 -8.77 -20.57
N ILE A 617 7.74 -9.99 -20.74
CA ILE A 617 7.82 -11.06 -19.75
C ILE A 617 8.76 -12.12 -20.34
N PRO A 618 9.94 -12.39 -19.74
CA PRO A 618 10.83 -13.44 -20.27
C PRO A 618 10.20 -14.82 -20.11
N LEU A 619 10.25 -15.62 -21.16
CA LEU A 619 9.82 -17.01 -21.12
C LEU A 619 10.72 -17.82 -20.18
N ARG A 620 12.03 -17.67 -20.34
CA ARG A 620 13.05 -18.27 -19.49
C ARG A 620 14.02 -17.23 -18.97
N VAL A 621 14.24 -17.25 -17.68
CA VAL A 621 15.20 -16.41 -16.97
C VAL A 621 15.89 -17.24 -15.91
N LYS A 622 17.21 -17.10 -15.78
CA LYS A 622 18.03 -17.78 -14.79
C LYS A 622 18.98 -16.80 -14.11
N LEU A 623 19.45 -17.17 -12.94
CA LEU A 623 20.58 -16.51 -12.31
C LEU A 623 21.87 -16.98 -12.95
N HIS A 624 22.77 -16.07 -13.29
CA HIS A 624 24.03 -16.37 -14.01
C HIS A 624 25.09 -17.05 -13.15
N GLU A 625 24.86 -17.25 -11.86
CA GLU A 625 25.81 -17.86 -10.93
C GLU A 625 25.62 -19.38 -10.86
N SER A 626 26.73 -20.11 -10.65
CA SER A 626 26.76 -21.56 -10.45
C SER A 626 26.84 -21.97 -8.98
N SER A 627 26.11 -21.29 -8.10
CA SER A 627 26.07 -21.55 -6.67
C SER A 627 24.86 -22.41 -6.28
N GLU A 628 24.90 -23.06 -5.11
CA GLU A 628 23.76 -23.79 -4.58
C GLU A 628 22.50 -22.89 -4.50
N ILE A 629 22.69 -21.64 -4.09
CA ILE A 629 21.60 -20.67 -4.03
C ILE A 629 21.03 -20.35 -5.42
N ALA A 630 21.84 -20.39 -6.47
CA ALA A 630 21.37 -20.18 -7.84
C ALA A 630 20.41 -21.29 -8.28
N CYS A 631 20.60 -22.52 -7.83
CA CYS A 631 19.67 -23.62 -8.10
C CYS A 631 18.28 -23.31 -7.51
N TYR A 632 18.22 -22.89 -6.25
CA TYR A 632 16.96 -22.54 -5.58
C TYR A 632 16.31 -21.30 -6.21
N MET A 633 17.10 -20.28 -6.52
CA MET A 633 16.61 -19.09 -7.22
C MET A 633 16.04 -19.43 -8.59
N ASN A 634 16.71 -20.28 -9.35
CA ASN A 634 16.25 -20.68 -10.67
C ASN A 634 14.93 -21.44 -10.59
N ASN A 635 14.75 -22.33 -9.61
CA ASN A 635 13.47 -22.99 -9.37
C ASN A 635 12.36 -21.97 -9.04
N MET A 636 12.62 -20.99 -8.19
CA MET A 636 11.65 -19.93 -7.91
C MET A 636 11.35 -19.08 -9.15
N LEU A 637 12.38 -18.74 -9.93
CA LEU A 637 12.22 -17.98 -11.18
C LEU A 637 11.47 -18.79 -12.27
N GLU A 638 11.45 -20.12 -12.21
CA GLU A 638 10.61 -20.95 -13.07
C GLU A 638 9.13 -20.89 -12.71
N GLU A 639 8.78 -20.55 -11.46
CA GLU A 639 7.39 -20.47 -11.00
C GLU A 639 6.77 -19.08 -11.18
N ILE A 640 7.56 -18.01 -11.16
CA ILE A 640 7.05 -16.63 -11.23
C ILE A 640 7.23 -15.99 -12.59
N ALA A 641 6.32 -15.09 -12.96
CA ALA A 641 6.56 -14.14 -14.05
C ALA A 641 7.37 -12.97 -13.52
N LEU A 642 8.53 -12.71 -14.11
CA LEU A 642 9.38 -11.58 -13.75
C LEU A 642 9.26 -10.50 -14.85
N PRO A 643 8.42 -9.47 -14.68
CA PRO A 643 8.31 -8.39 -15.65
C PRO A 643 9.65 -7.70 -15.86
N MET A 644 10.01 -7.43 -17.11
CA MET A 644 11.24 -6.75 -17.47
C MET A 644 11.00 -5.63 -18.49
N TYR A 645 11.87 -4.64 -18.48
CA TYR A 645 11.91 -3.59 -19.49
C TYR A 645 13.32 -3.54 -20.10
N TYR A 646 13.44 -3.92 -21.37
CA TYR A 646 14.68 -3.91 -22.12
C TYR A 646 14.93 -2.52 -22.70
N MET A 647 16.18 -2.02 -22.58
CA MET A 647 16.56 -0.69 -23.04
C MET A 647 17.97 -0.64 -23.62
N GLY A 648 18.16 0.28 -24.56
CA GLY A 648 19.49 0.61 -25.07
C GLY A 648 20.31 1.48 -24.11
N PRO A 649 21.60 1.65 -24.36
CA PRO A 649 22.51 2.39 -23.46
C PRO A 649 22.07 3.83 -23.16
N ASN A 650 21.60 4.56 -24.15
CA ASN A 650 21.13 5.95 -23.99
C ASN A 650 19.85 6.01 -23.11
N THR A 651 18.92 5.08 -23.35
CA THR A 651 17.70 4.98 -22.53
C THR A 651 18.03 4.56 -21.11
N ALA A 652 19.01 3.69 -20.89
CA ALA A 652 19.48 3.29 -19.57
C ALA A 652 20.10 4.46 -18.79
N LEU A 653 20.86 5.32 -19.48
CA LEU A 653 21.39 6.55 -18.88
C LEU A 653 20.26 7.51 -18.47
N HIS A 654 19.29 7.73 -19.36
CA HIS A 654 18.11 8.54 -19.08
C HIS A 654 17.30 7.97 -17.91
N ALA A 655 17.08 6.64 -17.89
CA ALA A 655 16.40 5.96 -16.81
C ALA A 655 17.04 6.26 -15.44
N ARG A 656 18.38 6.24 -15.35
CA ARG A 656 19.10 6.61 -14.10
C ARG A 656 18.86 8.06 -13.69
N VAL A 657 18.83 8.98 -14.64
CA VAL A 657 18.59 10.41 -14.39
C VAL A 657 17.20 10.65 -13.80
N VAL A 658 16.18 9.89 -14.27
CA VAL A 658 14.80 10.01 -13.79
C VAL A 658 14.48 9.09 -12.60
N GLY A 659 15.48 8.45 -12.01
CA GLY A 659 15.35 7.75 -10.73
C GLY A 659 15.13 6.24 -10.82
N TYR A 660 15.20 5.62 -12.01
CA TYR A 660 15.21 4.15 -12.14
C TYR A 660 16.60 3.56 -11.87
N HIS A 661 16.62 2.26 -11.53
CA HIS A 661 17.85 1.54 -11.21
C HIS A 661 18.11 0.39 -12.19
N PRO A 662 18.58 0.68 -13.43
CA PRO A 662 18.87 -0.35 -14.41
C PRO A 662 19.84 -1.42 -13.90
N SER A 663 19.54 -2.67 -14.17
CA SER A 663 20.38 -3.82 -13.93
C SER A 663 20.95 -4.31 -15.25
N TYR A 664 22.04 -5.07 -15.19
CA TYR A 664 22.55 -5.81 -16.33
C TYR A 664 22.02 -7.24 -16.32
N ALA A 665 21.55 -7.69 -17.47
CA ALA A 665 21.30 -9.09 -17.73
C ALA A 665 22.22 -9.56 -18.87
N ARG A 666 22.43 -10.88 -19.00
CA ARG A 666 23.12 -11.47 -20.15
C ARG A 666 22.11 -12.14 -21.07
N CYS A 667 22.27 -11.94 -22.36
CA CYS A 667 21.54 -12.68 -23.37
C CYS A 667 22.50 -13.13 -24.46
N ARG A 668 22.68 -14.45 -24.61
CA ARG A 668 23.62 -15.06 -25.59
C ARG A 668 25.06 -14.54 -25.44
N GLY A 669 25.50 -14.27 -24.22
CA GLY A 669 26.85 -13.79 -23.91
C GLY A 669 27.00 -12.26 -23.96
N GLU A 670 26.02 -11.51 -24.44
CA GLU A 670 26.04 -10.05 -24.49
C GLU A 670 25.36 -9.45 -23.25
N GLU A 671 25.94 -8.38 -22.72
CA GLU A 671 25.34 -7.63 -21.61
C GLU A 671 24.27 -6.67 -22.12
N VAL A 672 23.11 -6.68 -21.49
CA VAL A 672 21.97 -5.84 -21.83
C VAL A 672 21.44 -5.10 -20.61
N ASN A 673 20.90 -3.90 -20.81
CA ASN A 673 20.28 -3.12 -19.73
C ASN A 673 18.80 -3.49 -19.60
N VAL A 674 18.37 -3.81 -18.36
CA VAL A 674 16.99 -4.13 -18.05
C VAL A 674 16.55 -3.46 -16.74
N LEU A 675 15.27 -3.10 -16.65
CA LEU A 675 14.58 -2.89 -15.36
C LEU A 675 13.80 -4.17 -15.05
N VAL A 676 13.58 -4.45 -13.77
CA VAL A 676 12.98 -5.70 -13.31
C VAL A 676 11.82 -5.39 -12.36
N GLY A 677 10.75 -6.18 -12.43
CA GLY A 677 9.63 -6.09 -11.50
C GLY A 677 8.80 -4.80 -11.67
N GLU A 678 8.53 -4.14 -10.58
CA GLU A 678 7.69 -2.93 -10.54
C GLU A 678 8.30 -1.76 -11.33
N GLU A 679 9.63 -1.60 -11.30
CA GLU A 679 10.33 -0.60 -12.11
C GLU A 679 10.10 -0.80 -13.61
N ALA A 680 10.01 -2.05 -14.08
CA ALA A 680 9.74 -2.36 -15.48
C ALA A 680 8.32 -1.93 -15.91
N LEU A 681 7.33 -2.12 -15.05
CA LEU A 681 5.95 -1.68 -15.29
C LEU A 681 5.85 -0.14 -15.34
N SER A 682 6.49 0.52 -14.39
CA SER A 682 6.52 1.97 -14.27
C SER A 682 7.18 2.65 -15.49
N ALA A 683 8.24 2.04 -16.01
CA ALA A 683 9.03 2.57 -17.13
C ALA A 683 8.23 2.76 -18.43
N VAL A 684 7.19 1.98 -18.67
CA VAL A 684 6.39 2.05 -19.90
C VAL A 684 5.80 3.44 -20.14
N GLY A 685 5.27 4.05 -19.08
CA GLY A 685 4.69 5.40 -19.17
C GLY A 685 5.71 6.50 -19.46
N GLN A 686 6.90 6.37 -18.89
CA GLN A 686 7.92 7.42 -18.90
C GLN A 686 8.99 7.26 -19.98
N LEU A 687 9.46 6.04 -20.20
CA LEU A 687 10.52 5.76 -21.18
C LEU A 687 9.97 5.38 -22.55
N GLY A 688 8.69 5.11 -22.68
CA GLY A 688 8.06 4.68 -23.93
C GLY A 688 8.37 3.23 -24.29
N GLY A 689 8.52 2.93 -25.58
CA GLY A 689 8.83 1.59 -26.06
C GLY A 689 7.61 0.71 -26.32
N LYS A 690 7.86 -0.51 -26.83
CA LYS A 690 6.81 -1.50 -27.06
C LYS A 690 6.45 -2.25 -25.79
N VAL A 691 5.19 -2.64 -25.68
CA VAL A 691 4.71 -3.48 -24.59
C VAL A 691 4.33 -4.85 -25.14
N SER A 692 4.85 -5.89 -24.54
CA SER A 692 4.48 -7.27 -24.84
C SER A 692 4.13 -8.03 -23.57
N LEU A 693 2.91 -8.53 -23.51
CA LEU A 693 2.46 -9.41 -22.44
C LEU A 693 2.56 -10.88 -22.81
N LEU A 694 2.72 -11.20 -24.10
CA LEU A 694 3.07 -12.57 -24.47
C LEU A 694 4.48 -12.86 -23.95
N PRO A 695 4.68 -13.88 -23.10
CA PRO A 695 6.00 -14.26 -22.63
C PRO A 695 6.93 -14.66 -23.79
N ILE A 696 8.15 -14.13 -23.79
CA ILE A 696 9.13 -14.35 -24.88
C ILE A 696 10.48 -14.85 -24.36
#